data_b4a54967307e17dcf47252dc746035fe
#
_entry.id   b4a54967307e17dcf47252dc746035fe
#
_cell.length_a   1.000
_cell.length_b   1.000
_cell.length_c   1.000
_cell.angle_alpha   90.00
_cell.angle_beta   90.00
_cell.angle_gamma   90.00
#
_symmetry.space_group_name_H-M   'P 1'
#
loop_
_entity.id
_entity.type
_entity.pdbx_description
1 polymer ?
#
loop_
_entity_poly.entity_id
_entity_poly.type
_entity_poly.pdbx_seq_one_letter_code
_entity_poly.pdbx_strand_id
1 'polypeptide(L)'
;MLPKLNNVEFNEDKATPFHVVAPFEPMGDQPEAIEALAAGIENGQEAQVLLGATGTGKTFTIAKLIEKVQRPTLVIAHNKTLAAQLASEFKAFFPDNYVGYFVSYYDYYQPEAYIASTDTYIEKDASINDEIDVLRHSATCSLFERRDVIIVASVSCIYGLCSPESYHEMVLSLHKGQETDRDAILRRLVAIQYERNDLVLERGTFRVRGDVIEVFPAGYSNKAVRIELFGDEVDRILEFEVLTGKVIGERLHSMIFPASHYVTNREDLEYAMSTIRQEMEEQVKFFKSENKLIEAQRIEQRVNYDLEMIQEMGYCSGIENYSRHLTRRKAGDAPYTLLDYFPEDFLMVMDESHVTLPQVRAMYAGDRSRKDSLVNNGFRLPSAYDNRPLKFEEFEKRINQIVYVSATPAKYELGQAQQVVQQIIRPGGLLDPEIEIRPLEGQMDDLLGEIHKRTAKNQRVLVTTLTKRMAENLTDYLKEMGVKVRYLHSDIATIERAQIIKELRLGKFDVLVGINLLREGLDMPEVSLVAILDADKEGFLRSDTSLIQTIGRAARNAEGQVIMYADVITDSMQRAIDETARRRQVQEAYNQEHNIVPKTIVKPIKDLIDLTLVAEESGEYKVDIDAKAKAAAKKLQRPDKKLTKKEGEALLKALTKEMQMASRALEFERAAQLRDMIFELQDTMGIKNK
;
A
#
# COMPACT_ATOMS: atom_id res chain seq x y z
N MET A 1 -4.40 -31.57 5.02
CA MET A 1 -5.00 -31.18 3.74
C MET A 1 -6.09 -30.21 4.09
N LEU A 2 -5.94 -28.93 3.74
CA LEU A 2 -7.01 -27.94 3.87
C LEU A 2 -8.15 -28.33 2.93
N PRO A 3 -9.43 -28.17 3.30
CA PRO A 3 -10.53 -28.38 2.39
C PRO A 3 -10.38 -27.41 1.20
N LYS A 4 -10.47 -27.93 0.02
CA LYS A 4 -10.32 -27.17 -1.22
C LYS A 4 -11.58 -26.35 -1.47
N LEU A 5 -11.42 -25.06 -1.82
CA LEU A 5 -12.50 -24.17 -2.28
C LEU A 5 -13.14 -24.59 -3.63
N ASN A 6 -13.20 -25.91 -3.91
CA ASN A 6 -13.65 -26.45 -5.19
C ASN A 6 -15.15 -26.24 -5.50
N ASN A 7 -15.91 -25.55 -4.62
CA ASN A 7 -17.37 -25.36 -4.80
C ASN A 7 -17.83 -23.89 -4.73
N VAL A 8 -16.94 -22.92 -4.86
CA VAL A 8 -17.39 -21.53 -5.05
C VAL A 8 -17.79 -21.41 -6.51
N GLU A 9 -19.09 -21.38 -6.77
CA GLU A 9 -19.60 -21.03 -8.10
C GLU A 9 -19.30 -19.54 -8.32
N PHE A 10 -18.22 -19.28 -9.03
CA PHE A 10 -17.91 -17.93 -9.50
C PHE A 10 -19.05 -17.50 -10.44
N ASN A 11 -19.52 -16.27 -10.27
CA ASN A 11 -20.50 -15.70 -11.19
C ASN A 11 -19.79 -15.38 -12.51
N GLU A 12 -19.72 -16.38 -13.42
CA GLU A 12 -19.02 -16.30 -14.72
C GLU A 12 -19.57 -15.15 -15.59
N ASP A 13 -20.80 -14.70 -15.34
CA ASP A 13 -21.44 -13.61 -16.09
C ASP A 13 -20.79 -12.23 -15.91
N LYS A 14 -19.86 -12.05 -14.93
CA LYS A 14 -19.13 -10.81 -14.70
C LYS A 14 -17.66 -10.86 -15.13
N ALA A 15 -17.14 -12.01 -15.53
CA ALA A 15 -15.72 -12.15 -15.91
C ALA A 15 -15.48 -11.53 -17.28
N THR A 16 -15.00 -10.31 -17.31
CA THR A 16 -14.48 -9.67 -18.52
C THR A 16 -13.05 -10.17 -18.76
N PRO A 17 -12.67 -10.66 -19.95
CA PRO A 17 -11.29 -11.02 -20.20
C PRO A 17 -10.34 -9.84 -19.87
N PHE A 18 -9.17 -10.12 -19.35
CA PHE A 18 -8.15 -9.09 -19.19
C PHE A 18 -7.77 -8.52 -20.54
N HIS A 19 -7.89 -7.21 -20.68
CA HIS A 19 -7.51 -6.49 -21.89
C HIS A 19 -6.73 -5.23 -21.54
N VAL A 20 -5.50 -5.14 -22.10
CA VAL A 20 -4.61 -3.99 -21.84
C VAL A 20 -4.92 -2.85 -22.81
N VAL A 21 -5.28 -1.73 -22.26
CA VAL A 21 -5.44 -0.47 -22.99
C VAL A 21 -4.19 0.39 -22.78
N ALA A 22 -3.40 0.56 -23.84
CA ALA A 22 -2.19 1.39 -23.79
C ALA A 22 -2.03 2.16 -25.12
N PRO A 23 -1.47 3.39 -25.09
CA PRO A 23 -1.20 4.19 -26.30
C PRO A 23 0.04 3.73 -27.08
N PHE A 24 0.67 2.63 -26.68
CA PHE A 24 1.91 2.08 -27.25
C PHE A 24 1.88 0.55 -27.25
N GLU A 25 2.62 -0.04 -28.15
CA GLU A 25 2.82 -1.48 -28.28
C GLU A 25 4.11 -1.94 -27.58
N PRO A 26 4.25 -3.24 -27.26
CA PRO A 26 5.50 -3.79 -26.72
C PRO A 26 6.69 -3.54 -27.66
N MET A 27 7.81 -3.08 -27.09
CA MET A 27 9.02 -2.72 -27.84
C MET A 27 10.28 -3.32 -27.19
N GLY A 28 11.37 -3.38 -27.95
CA GLY A 28 12.64 -3.93 -27.47
C GLY A 28 12.52 -5.40 -27.11
N ASP A 29 12.97 -5.75 -25.91
CA ASP A 29 12.89 -7.12 -25.39
C ASP A 29 11.49 -7.51 -24.87
N GLN A 30 10.55 -6.57 -24.79
CA GLN A 30 9.23 -6.83 -24.19
C GLN A 30 8.44 -7.93 -24.89
N PRO A 31 8.34 -7.98 -26.26
CA PRO A 31 7.62 -9.05 -26.94
C PRO A 31 8.17 -10.43 -26.61
N GLU A 32 9.47 -10.62 -26.69
CA GLU A 32 10.13 -11.89 -26.38
C GLU A 32 9.98 -12.27 -24.91
N ALA A 33 10.10 -11.29 -24.01
CA ALA A 33 9.91 -11.52 -22.58
C ALA A 33 8.48 -11.95 -22.24
N ILE A 34 7.47 -11.34 -22.85
CA ILE A 34 6.05 -11.71 -22.66
C ILE A 34 5.81 -13.15 -23.15
N GLU A 35 6.31 -13.49 -24.35
CA GLU A 35 6.16 -14.83 -24.91
C GLU A 35 6.85 -15.89 -24.04
N ALA A 36 8.10 -15.63 -23.65
CA ALA A 36 8.87 -16.55 -22.83
C ALA A 36 8.25 -16.80 -21.46
N LEU A 37 7.81 -15.75 -20.77
CA LEU A 37 7.14 -15.87 -19.46
C LEU A 37 5.78 -16.58 -19.58
N ALA A 38 4.99 -16.26 -20.59
CA ALA A 38 3.70 -16.91 -20.82
C ALA A 38 3.87 -18.40 -21.11
N ALA A 39 4.80 -18.76 -22.01
CA ALA A 39 5.13 -20.15 -22.29
C ALA A 39 5.61 -20.91 -21.04
N GLY A 40 6.40 -20.26 -20.19
CA GLY A 40 6.81 -20.83 -18.90
C GLY A 40 5.62 -21.13 -17.98
N ILE A 41 4.64 -20.21 -17.89
CA ILE A 41 3.42 -20.41 -17.11
C ILE A 41 2.57 -21.55 -17.69
N GLU A 42 2.37 -21.58 -18.98
CA GLU A 42 1.60 -22.63 -19.69
C GLU A 42 2.26 -24.01 -19.54
N ASN A 43 3.57 -24.07 -19.53
CA ASN A 43 4.36 -25.29 -19.28
C ASN A 43 4.45 -25.71 -17.82
N GLY A 44 3.77 -25.00 -16.89
CA GLY A 44 3.72 -25.35 -15.49
C GLY A 44 4.98 -25.03 -14.70
N GLN A 45 5.82 -24.10 -15.16
CA GLN A 45 6.99 -23.65 -14.39
C GLN A 45 6.51 -22.94 -13.13
N GLU A 46 7.00 -23.38 -11.97
CA GLU A 46 6.62 -22.85 -10.67
C GLU A 46 7.20 -21.46 -10.41
N ALA A 47 8.44 -21.22 -10.86
CA ALA A 47 9.13 -19.95 -10.62
C ALA A 47 9.92 -19.48 -11.85
N GLN A 48 9.78 -18.20 -12.14
CA GLN A 48 10.51 -17.51 -13.22
C GLN A 48 11.05 -16.18 -12.73
N VAL A 49 12.12 -15.68 -13.33
CA VAL A 49 12.67 -14.36 -13.06
C VAL A 49 12.58 -13.49 -14.31
N LEU A 50 11.98 -12.31 -14.18
CA LEU A 50 12.12 -11.21 -15.13
C LEU A 50 13.25 -10.29 -14.64
N LEU A 51 14.45 -10.47 -15.20
CA LEU A 51 15.60 -9.62 -14.96
C LEU A 51 15.48 -8.38 -15.87
N GLY A 52 14.85 -7.34 -15.35
CA GLY A 52 14.56 -6.14 -16.12
C GLY A 52 15.34 -4.93 -15.63
N ALA A 53 16.17 -4.32 -16.49
CA ALA A 53 16.86 -3.08 -16.16
C ALA A 53 15.88 -1.97 -15.78
N THR A 54 16.34 -0.98 -15.03
CA THR A 54 15.50 0.15 -14.62
C THR A 54 15.02 0.94 -15.85
N GLY A 55 13.72 1.20 -15.92
CA GLY A 55 13.12 1.98 -17.02
C GLY A 55 12.82 1.19 -18.30
N THR A 56 12.89 -0.13 -18.29
CA THR A 56 12.56 -0.99 -19.44
C THR A 56 11.06 -1.25 -19.61
N GLY A 57 10.21 -0.74 -18.69
CA GLY A 57 8.77 -0.95 -18.75
C GLY A 57 8.29 -2.30 -18.22
N LYS A 58 8.95 -2.83 -17.17
CA LYS A 58 8.59 -4.12 -16.52
C LYS A 58 7.11 -4.22 -16.17
N THR A 59 6.50 -3.16 -15.65
CA THR A 59 5.06 -3.14 -15.30
C THR A 59 4.18 -3.42 -16.53
N PHE A 60 4.52 -2.82 -17.67
CA PHE A 60 3.80 -3.05 -18.93
C PHE A 60 3.98 -4.47 -19.44
N THR A 61 5.19 -5.03 -19.34
CA THR A 61 5.47 -6.44 -19.68
C THR A 61 4.61 -7.38 -18.84
N ILE A 62 4.51 -7.12 -17.52
CA ILE A 62 3.64 -7.90 -16.63
C ILE A 62 2.17 -7.70 -16.97
N ALA A 63 1.71 -6.48 -17.32
CA ALA A 63 0.34 -6.25 -17.75
C ALA A 63 0.01 -7.08 -19.01
N LYS A 64 0.89 -7.07 -20.02
CA LYS A 64 0.73 -7.89 -21.22
C LYS A 64 0.82 -9.40 -20.95
N LEU A 65 1.62 -9.81 -19.97
CA LEU A 65 1.63 -11.20 -19.50
C LEU A 65 0.29 -11.60 -18.89
N ILE A 66 -0.28 -10.77 -18.00
CA ILE A 66 -1.60 -11.01 -17.39
C ILE A 66 -2.69 -11.10 -18.46
N GLU A 67 -2.70 -10.17 -19.45
CA GLU A 67 -3.59 -10.21 -20.61
C GLU A 67 -3.48 -11.53 -21.37
N LYS A 68 -2.27 -12.06 -21.51
CA LYS A 68 -2.03 -13.30 -22.27
C LYS A 68 -2.45 -14.55 -21.51
N VAL A 69 -2.15 -14.63 -20.21
CA VAL A 69 -2.42 -15.85 -19.40
C VAL A 69 -3.81 -15.88 -18.78
N GLN A 70 -4.53 -14.76 -18.73
CA GLN A 70 -5.93 -14.66 -18.27
C GLN A 70 -6.16 -15.24 -16.85
N ARG A 71 -5.26 -14.99 -15.90
CA ARG A 71 -5.37 -15.52 -14.54
C ARG A 71 -5.50 -14.41 -13.50
N PRO A 72 -6.29 -14.62 -12.42
CA PRO A 72 -6.27 -13.74 -11.26
C PRO A 72 -4.85 -13.56 -10.78
N THR A 73 -4.45 -12.32 -10.48
CA THR A 73 -3.05 -12.01 -10.21
C THR A 73 -2.88 -11.25 -8.91
N LEU A 74 -1.94 -11.70 -8.08
CA LEU A 74 -1.47 -10.99 -6.89
C LEU A 74 -0.09 -10.37 -7.19
N VAL A 75 0.01 -9.04 -7.13
CA VAL A 75 1.26 -8.30 -7.26
C VAL A 75 1.71 -7.83 -5.87
N ILE A 76 2.87 -8.27 -5.41
CA ILE A 76 3.40 -7.89 -4.09
C ILE A 76 4.54 -6.89 -4.25
N ALA A 77 4.43 -5.75 -3.56
CA ALA A 77 5.45 -4.71 -3.46
C ALA A 77 5.91 -4.54 -1.99
N HIS A 78 7.17 -4.17 -1.79
CA HIS A 78 7.76 -4.08 -0.45
C HIS A 78 7.29 -2.87 0.39
N ASN A 79 6.65 -1.87 -0.20
CA ASN A 79 6.09 -0.72 0.54
C ASN A 79 4.78 -0.19 -0.05
N LYS A 80 4.05 0.62 0.74
CA LYS A 80 2.76 1.20 0.35
C LYS A 80 2.86 2.12 -0.88
N THR A 81 3.92 2.93 -0.98
CA THR A 81 4.09 3.91 -2.08
C THR A 81 4.28 3.21 -3.42
N LEU A 82 5.14 2.19 -3.47
CA LEU A 82 5.33 1.40 -4.68
C LEU A 82 4.07 0.62 -5.04
N ALA A 83 3.38 0.04 -4.05
CA ALA A 83 2.11 -0.63 -4.27
C ALA A 83 1.04 0.33 -4.85
N ALA A 84 0.94 1.57 -4.34
CA ALA A 84 0.02 2.58 -4.88
C ALA A 84 0.36 2.96 -6.32
N GLN A 85 1.65 3.16 -6.62
CA GLN A 85 2.11 3.43 -7.99
C GLN A 85 1.74 2.29 -8.94
N LEU A 86 2.05 1.05 -8.57
CA LEU A 86 1.73 -0.13 -9.39
C LEU A 86 0.22 -0.30 -9.58
N ALA A 87 -0.57 -0.10 -8.51
CA ALA A 87 -2.04 -0.16 -8.60
C ALA A 87 -2.59 0.88 -9.59
N SER A 88 -2.05 2.10 -9.55
CA SER A 88 -2.44 3.16 -10.50
C SER A 88 -2.02 2.84 -11.94
N GLU A 89 -0.82 2.27 -12.14
CA GLU A 89 -0.35 1.86 -13.47
C GLU A 89 -1.21 0.71 -14.02
N PHE A 90 -1.48 -0.33 -13.21
CA PHE A 90 -2.35 -1.44 -13.62
C PHE A 90 -3.79 -0.98 -13.88
N LYS A 91 -4.34 -0.08 -13.07
CA LYS A 91 -5.67 0.48 -13.28
C LYS A 91 -5.77 1.26 -14.60
N ALA A 92 -4.71 1.96 -14.99
CA ALA A 92 -4.63 2.63 -16.28
C ALA A 92 -4.54 1.63 -17.44
N PHE A 93 -3.85 0.49 -17.26
CA PHE A 93 -3.76 -0.55 -18.28
C PHE A 93 -5.02 -1.43 -18.38
N PHE A 94 -5.77 -1.58 -17.29
CA PHE A 94 -6.95 -2.44 -17.21
C PHE A 94 -8.20 -1.65 -16.76
N PRO A 95 -8.69 -0.71 -17.57
CA PRO A 95 -9.82 0.15 -17.18
C PRO A 95 -11.13 -0.62 -16.97
N ASP A 96 -11.31 -1.76 -17.67
CA ASP A 96 -12.54 -2.56 -17.65
C ASP A 96 -12.47 -3.75 -16.66
N ASN A 97 -11.29 -4.03 -16.10
CA ASN A 97 -11.06 -5.12 -15.15
C ASN A 97 -10.90 -4.57 -13.72
N TYR A 98 -10.99 -5.45 -12.75
CA TYR A 98 -10.82 -5.03 -11.37
C TYR A 98 -9.34 -4.98 -10.95
N VAL A 99 -8.90 -3.80 -10.51
CA VAL A 99 -7.58 -3.61 -9.90
C VAL A 99 -7.76 -3.16 -8.46
N GLY A 100 -7.49 -4.06 -7.53
CA GLY A 100 -7.59 -3.85 -6.09
C GLY A 100 -6.28 -3.39 -5.45
N TYR A 101 -6.39 -2.72 -4.30
CA TYR A 101 -5.27 -2.26 -3.50
C TYR A 101 -5.37 -2.80 -2.08
N PHE A 102 -4.35 -3.55 -1.63
CA PHE A 102 -4.38 -4.24 -0.33
C PHE A 102 -3.08 -3.99 0.44
N VAL A 103 -3.09 -2.95 1.25
CA VAL A 103 -1.95 -2.57 2.10
C VAL A 103 -2.37 -2.47 3.57
N SER A 104 -1.45 -2.20 4.49
CA SER A 104 -1.81 -1.94 5.88
C SER A 104 -2.69 -0.69 5.98
N TYR A 105 -3.85 -0.81 6.62
CA TYR A 105 -4.83 0.27 6.81
C TYR A 105 -4.47 1.23 7.95
N TYR A 106 -3.34 1.04 8.62
CA TYR A 106 -2.87 1.95 9.65
C TYR A 106 -2.09 3.12 9.05
N ASP A 107 -2.51 4.36 9.34
CA ASP A 107 -1.70 5.56 9.07
C ASP A 107 -0.58 5.68 10.09
N TYR A 108 -0.91 5.40 11.34
CA TYR A 108 0.02 5.25 12.44
C TYR A 108 -0.19 3.90 13.12
N TYR A 109 0.87 3.20 13.44
CA TYR A 109 0.81 1.93 14.14
C TYR A 109 1.96 1.78 15.12
N GLN A 110 1.62 1.85 16.41
CA GLN A 110 2.50 1.45 17.49
C GLN A 110 2.03 0.09 18.00
N PRO A 111 2.77 -0.99 17.75
CA PRO A 111 2.39 -2.30 18.26
C PRO A 111 2.48 -2.34 19.77
N GLU A 112 1.57 -3.11 20.37
CA GLU A 112 1.64 -3.45 21.79
C GLU A 112 3.01 -4.10 22.09
N ALA A 113 3.69 -3.65 23.13
CA ALA A 113 5.00 -4.16 23.51
C ALA A 113 5.22 -4.05 25.01
N TYR A 114 6.10 -4.90 25.56
CA TYR A 114 6.53 -4.80 26.93
C TYR A 114 8.05 -4.85 27.02
N ILE A 115 8.62 -3.86 27.69
CA ILE A 115 10.06 -3.73 27.91
C ILE A 115 10.36 -4.12 29.36
N ALA A 116 10.77 -5.37 29.56
CA ALA A 116 10.99 -5.93 30.91
C ALA A 116 12.09 -5.20 31.71
N SER A 117 13.11 -4.65 31.03
CA SER A 117 14.21 -3.92 31.70
C SER A 117 13.78 -2.62 32.41
N THR A 118 12.71 -2.00 31.94
CA THR A 118 12.17 -0.74 32.47
C THR A 118 10.76 -0.90 33.05
N ASP A 119 10.22 -2.12 33.08
CA ASP A 119 8.83 -2.43 33.45
C ASP A 119 7.83 -1.51 32.75
N THR A 120 8.07 -1.29 31.45
CA THR A 120 7.25 -0.37 30.64
C THR A 120 6.36 -1.14 29.68
N TYR A 121 5.05 -1.04 29.90
CA TYR A 121 4.06 -1.53 28.96
C TYR A 121 3.69 -0.41 27.99
N ILE A 122 3.80 -0.72 26.70
CA ILE A 122 3.41 0.16 25.59
C ILE A 122 2.08 -0.40 25.06
N GLU A 123 1.03 0.36 25.23
CA GLU A 123 -0.28 0.01 24.70
C GLU A 123 -0.29 0.11 23.16
N LYS A 124 -1.09 -0.74 22.51
CA LYS A 124 -1.33 -0.63 21.07
C LYS A 124 -1.98 0.72 20.80
N ASP A 125 -1.33 1.53 19.98
CA ASP A 125 -1.89 2.78 19.47
C ASP A 125 -1.90 2.73 17.94
N ALA A 126 -3.05 3.00 17.34
CA ALA A 126 -3.21 2.90 15.91
C ALA A 126 -4.32 3.84 15.42
N SER A 127 -4.04 4.57 14.36
CA SER A 127 -5.07 5.27 13.59
C SER A 127 -5.36 4.49 12.32
N ILE A 128 -6.64 4.21 12.11
CA ILE A 128 -7.12 3.49 10.92
C ILE A 128 -7.43 4.52 9.85
N ASN A 129 -6.97 4.24 8.63
CA ASN A 129 -7.36 4.95 7.43
C ASN A 129 -8.59 4.28 6.84
N ASP A 130 -9.74 4.95 6.96
CA ASP A 130 -11.03 4.42 6.50
C ASP A 130 -11.06 4.15 5.00
N GLU A 131 -10.36 4.96 4.20
CA GLU A 131 -10.29 4.80 2.74
C GLU A 131 -9.51 3.53 2.35
N ILE A 132 -8.37 3.29 3.00
CA ILE A 132 -7.59 2.06 2.78
C ILE A 132 -8.37 0.84 3.27
N ASP A 133 -9.14 0.97 4.34
CA ASP A 133 -9.99 -0.11 4.84
C ASP A 133 -11.09 -0.49 3.84
N VAL A 134 -11.75 0.50 3.23
CA VAL A 134 -12.68 0.27 2.10
C VAL A 134 -12.03 -0.50 0.97
N LEU A 135 -10.82 -0.08 0.55
CA LEU A 135 -10.10 -0.74 -0.54
C LEU A 135 -9.72 -2.18 -0.21
N ARG A 136 -9.38 -2.48 1.05
CA ARG A 136 -9.11 -3.85 1.52
C ARG A 136 -10.35 -4.72 1.47
N HIS A 137 -11.50 -4.21 1.96
CA HIS A 137 -12.77 -4.92 1.87
C HIS A 137 -13.18 -5.15 0.42
N SER A 138 -13.06 -4.13 -0.42
CA SER A 138 -13.35 -4.25 -1.86
C SER A 138 -12.48 -5.32 -2.53
N ALA A 139 -11.18 -5.38 -2.18
CA ALA A 139 -10.26 -6.38 -2.73
C ALA A 139 -10.63 -7.82 -2.33
N THR A 140 -10.96 -8.06 -1.06
CA THR A 140 -11.40 -9.40 -0.61
C THR A 140 -12.73 -9.80 -1.21
N CYS A 141 -13.71 -8.89 -1.29
CA CYS A 141 -15.01 -9.17 -1.89
C CYS A 141 -14.89 -9.52 -3.38
N SER A 142 -14.05 -8.79 -4.13
CA SER A 142 -13.87 -9.00 -5.57
C SER A 142 -13.36 -10.40 -5.91
N LEU A 143 -12.56 -11.01 -5.03
CA LEU A 143 -12.05 -12.38 -5.22
C LEU A 143 -13.16 -13.46 -5.16
N PHE A 144 -14.29 -13.17 -4.52
CA PHE A 144 -15.46 -14.05 -4.52
C PHE A 144 -16.45 -13.75 -5.65
N GLU A 145 -16.44 -12.51 -6.18
CA GLU A 145 -17.42 -12.09 -7.16
C GLU A 145 -16.97 -12.28 -8.60
N ARG A 146 -15.64 -12.26 -8.88
CA ARG A 146 -15.12 -12.22 -10.25
C ARG A 146 -13.73 -12.84 -10.36
N ARG A 147 -13.36 -13.27 -11.59
CA ARG A 147 -12.04 -13.85 -11.86
C ARG A 147 -11.04 -12.86 -12.47
N ASP A 148 -11.50 -11.80 -13.09
CA ASP A 148 -10.67 -10.78 -13.73
C ASP A 148 -10.15 -9.75 -12.68
N VAL A 149 -9.41 -10.27 -11.70
CA VAL A 149 -8.96 -9.53 -10.53
C VAL A 149 -7.44 -9.45 -10.51
N ILE A 150 -6.92 -8.23 -10.41
CA ILE A 150 -5.52 -7.93 -10.08
C ILE A 150 -5.51 -7.25 -8.72
N ILE A 151 -4.83 -7.82 -7.73
CA ILE A 151 -4.64 -7.15 -6.45
C ILE A 151 -3.18 -6.77 -6.30
N VAL A 152 -2.93 -5.49 -6.06
CA VAL A 152 -1.61 -4.98 -5.72
C VAL A 152 -1.54 -4.82 -4.21
N ALA A 153 -0.63 -5.55 -3.58
CA ALA A 153 -0.52 -5.63 -2.15
C ALA A 153 0.88 -5.25 -1.64
N SER A 154 0.94 -4.78 -0.40
CA SER A 154 2.19 -4.77 0.35
C SER A 154 2.38 -6.10 1.08
N VAL A 155 3.51 -6.26 1.78
CA VAL A 155 3.79 -7.45 2.61
C VAL A 155 2.70 -7.70 3.68
N SER A 156 1.79 -6.74 3.92
CA SER A 156 0.63 -6.94 4.79
C SER A 156 -0.31 -8.07 4.34
N CYS A 157 -0.24 -8.52 3.09
CA CYS A 157 -1.03 -9.63 2.57
C CYS A 157 -0.72 -10.99 3.21
N ILE A 158 0.43 -11.14 3.88
CA ILE A 158 0.79 -12.37 4.61
C ILE A 158 0.32 -12.39 6.07
N TYR A 159 -0.35 -11.33 6.53
CA TYR A 159 -0.93 -11.26 7.88
C TYR A 159 -2.33 -11.88 7.92
N GLY A 160 -2.71 -12.33 9.13
CA GLY A 160 -3.95 -13.05 9.37
C GLY A 160 -5.21 -12.28 8.99
N LEU A 161 -6.12 -13.00 8.32
CA LEU A 161 -7.51 -12.65 8.07
C LEU A 161 -8.40 -13.76 8.65
N CYS A 162 -9.73 -13.63 8.55
CA CYS A 162 -10.61 -14.76 8.85
C CYS A 162 -10.49 -15.86 7.78
N SER A 163 -11.09 -17.02 8.04
CA SER A 163 -11.20 -18.10 7.06
C SER A 163 -12.01 -17.63 5.85
N PRO A 164 -11.54 -17.87 4.61
CA PRO A 164 -12.32 -17.57 3.42
C PRO A 164 -13.68 -18.25 3.40
N GLU A 165 -13.76 -19.50 3.87
CA GLU A 165 -15.01 -20.25 3.97
C GLU A 165 -15.98 -19.57 4.93
N SER A 166 -15.54 -19.25 6.17
CA SER A 166 -16.37 -18.56 7.15
C SER A 166 -16.81 -17.17 6.66
N TYR A 167 -15.93 -16.46 5.97
CA TYR A 167 -16.25 -15.15 5.38
C TYR A 167 -17.32 -15.27 4.30
N HIS A 168 -17.23 -16.27 3.43
CA HIS A 168 -18.21 -16.55 2.37
C HIS A 168 -19.54 -17.04 2.94
N GLU A 169 -19.53 -17.94 3.92
CA GLU A 169 -20.74 -18.42 4.60
C GLU A 169 -21.54 -17.29 5.27
N MET A 170 -20.85 -16.24 5.67
CA MET A 170 -21.48 -15.07 6.31
C MET A 170 -22.06 -14.04 5.31
N VAL A 171 -21.87 -14.23 4.01
CA VAL A 171 -22.45 -13.33 2.97
C VAL A 171 -23.97 -13.40 3.01
N LEU A 172 -24.63 -12.23 2.92
CA LEU A 172 -26.05 -12.12 2.65
C LEU A 172 -26.25 -12.04 1.14
N SER A 173 -26.73 -13.13 0.55
CA SER A 173 -27.03 -13.23 -0.88
C SER A 173 -28.54 -13.08 -1.09
N LEU A 174 -28.96 -12.14 -1.94
CA LEU A 174 -30.36 -11.84 -2.25
C LEU A 174 -30.57 -11.80 -3.76
N HIS A 175 -31.68 -12.39 -4.21
CA HIS A 175 -32.10 -12.39 -5.59
C HIS A 175 -33.47 -11.74 -5.74
N LYS A 176 -33.73 -11.04 -6.85
CA LYS A 176 -35.04 -10.56 -7.21
C LYS A 176 -36.00 -11.75 -7.34
N GLY A 177 -37.19 -11.66 -6.72
CA GLY A 177 -38.17 -12.74 -6.65
C GLY A 177 -37.91 -13.79 -5.58
N GLN A 178 -36.93 -13.59 -4.71
CA GLN A 178 -36.64 -14.50 -3.60
C GLN A 178 -37.67 -14.31 -2.49
N GLU A 179 -38.29 -15.41 -2.06
CA GLU A 179 -39.12 -15.42 -0.84
C GLU A 179 -38.22 -15.38 0.39
N THR A 180 -38.34 -14.31 1.19
CA THR A 180 -37.59 -14.14 2.43
C THR A 180 -38.27 -13.14 3.35
N ASP A 181 -38.29 -13.46 4.66
CA ASP A 181 -38.81 -12.56 5.67
C ASP A 181 -37.88 -11.36 5.90
N ARG A 182 -38.42 -10.16 5.94
CA ARG A 182 -37.70 -8.93 6.24
C ARG A 182 -36.85 -9.04 7.50
N ASP A 183 -37.43 -9.58 8.59
CA ASP A 183 -36.72 -9.68 9.85
C ASP A 183 -35.56 -10.71 9.80
N ALA A 184 -35.63 -11.69 8.89
CA ALA A 184 -34.53 -12.59 8.64
C ALA A 184 -33.36 -11.86 7.99
N ILE A 185 -33.63 -10.97 7.03
CA ILE A 185 -32.60 -10.10 6.42
C ILE A 185 -31.96 -9.21 7.50
N LEU A 186 -32.77 -8.57 8.37
CA LEU A 186 -32.28 -7.69 9.42
C LEU A 186 -31.39 -8.44 10.43
N ARG A 187 -31.84 -9.62 10.87
CA ARG A 187 -31.04 -10.49 11.76
C ARG A 187 -29.71 -10.87 11.10
N ARG A 188 -29.73 -11.18 9.80
CA ARG A 188 -28.50 -11.51 9.06
C ARG A 188 -27.55 -10.33 8.97
N LEU A 189 -28.05 -9.12 8.67
CA LEU A 189 -27.23 -7.90 8.64
C LEU A 189 -26.53 -7.65 9.98
N VAL A 190 -27.25 -7.77 11.10
CA VAL A 190 -26.64 -7.66 12.43
C VAL A 190 -25.61 -8.76 12.67
N ALA A 191 -25.90 -10.01 12.29
CA ALA A 191 -24.97 -11.13 12.44
C ALA A 191 -23.67 -10.93 11.65
N ILE A 192 -23.70 -10.22 10.53
CA ILE A 192 -22.53 -9.86 9.73
C ILE A 192 -21.94 -8.49 10.09
N GLN A 193 -22.27 -8.01 11.30
CA GLN A 193 -21.73 -6.81 11.95
C GLN A 193 -22.07 -5.47 11.30
N TYR A 194 -23.24 -5.36 10.63
CA TYR A 194 -23.82 -4.08 10.26
C TYR A 194 -24.60 -3.49 11.43
N GLU A 195 -24.42 -2.21 11.66
CA GLU A 195 -25.17 -1.47 12.67
C GLU A 195 -26.43 -0.84 12.08
N ARG A 196 -27.54 -0.90 12.81
CA ARG A 196 -28.75 -0.22 12.39
C ARG A 196 -28.69 1.26 12.74
N ASN A 197 -28.79 2.12 11.76
CA ASN A 197 -28.87 3.57 11.94
C ASN A 197 -29.90 4.17 10.98
N ASP A 198 -31.14 4.37 11.48
CA ASP A 198 -32.23 4.87 10.65
C ASP A 198 -32.11 6.39 10.36
N LEU A 199 -31.18 7.12 11.02
CA LEU A 199 -30.97 8.55 10.84
C LEU A 199 -29.95 8.86 9.77
N VAL A 200 -28.77 8.21 9.85
CA VAL A 200 -27.64 8.45 8.95
C VAL A 200 -27.19 7.11 8.37
N LEU A 201 -27.09 7.04 7.05
CA LEU A 201 -26.57 5.87 6.35
C LEU A 201 -25.07 6.07 6.13
N GLU A 202 -24.27 5.38 6.92
CA GLU A 202 -22.80 5.39 6.88
C GLU A 202 -22.28 4.00 6.47
N ARG A 203 -21.02 3.91 6.12
CA ARG A 203 -20.37 2.63 5.77
C ARG A 203 -20.49 1.63 6.92
N GLY A 204 -20.87 0.39 6.62
CA GLY A 204 -21.09 -0.64 7.64
C GLY A 204 -22.42 -0.48 8.41
N THR A 205 -23.32 0.39 7.96
CA THR A 205 -24.65 0.53 8.57
C THR A 205 -25.77 0.16 7.60
N PHE A 206 -26.93 -0.09 8.15
CA PHE A 206 -28.17 -0.22 7.38
C PHE A 206 -29.30 0.57 8.03
N ARG A 207 -30.28 0.97 7.24
CA ARG A 207 -31.51 1.62 7.73
C ARG A 207 -32.77 0.96 7.14
N VAL A 208 -33.87 1.08 7.85
CA VAL A 208 -35.14 0.44 7.49
C VAL A 208 -36.25 1.46 7.47
N ARG A 209 -37.01 1.49 6.38
CA ARG A 209 -38.20 2.37 6.23
C ARG A 209 -39.32 1.56 5.60
N GLY A 210 -40.22 1.03 6.44
CA GLY A 210 -41.28 0.12 5.98
C GLY A 210 -40.68 -1.16 5.40
N ASP A 211 -40.99 -1.46 4.16
CA ASP A 211 -40.53 -2.63 3.43
C ASP A 211 -39.26 -2.36 2.61
N VAL A 212 -38.58 -1.23 2.86
CA VAL A 212 -37.34 -0.85 2.22
C VAL A 212 -36.17 -0.96 3.20
N ILE A 213 -35.16 -1.73 2.84
CA ILE A 213 -33.91 -1.87 3.57
C ILE A 213 -32.81 -1.24 2.71
N GLU A 214 -32.06 -0.31 3.27
CA GLU A 214 -30.89 0.28 2.62
C GLU A 214 -29.63 -0.08 3.40
N VAL A 215 -28.65 -0.63 2.70
CA VAL A 215 -27.38 -1.11 3.28
C VAL A 215 -26.23 -0.40 2.61
N PHE A 216 -25.29 0.15 3.39
CA PHE A 216 -24.05 0.71 2.86
C PHE A 216 -22.90 -0.29 3.08
N PRO A 217 -22.54 -1.10 2.06
CA PRO A 217 -21.54 -2.14 2.19
C PRO A 217 -20.15 -1.62 2.59
N ALA A 218 -19.43 -2.39 3.38
CA ALA A 218 -18.09 -2.02 3.87
C ALA A 218 -17.05 -1.80 2.76
N GLY A 219 -17.19 -2.50 1.65
CA GLY A 219 -16.31 -2.37 0.47
C GLY A 219 -16.70 -1.30 -0.54
N TYR A 220 -17.72 -0.48 -0.25
CA TYR A 220 -18.19 0.58 -1.13
C TYR A 220 -17.82 1.96 -0.57
N SER A 221 -17.45 2.90 -1.45
CA SER A 221 -17.03 4.26 -1.04
C SER A 221 -18.18 5.27 -1.02
N ASN A 222 -19.11 5.21 -1.98
CA ASN A 222 -20.16 6.21 -2.18
C ASN A 222 -21.52 5.65 -2.59
N LYS A 223 -21.62 4.32 -2.72
CA LYS A 223 -22.80 3.61 -3.19
C LYS A 223 -23.40 2.76 -2.09
N ALA A 224 -24.70 2.58 -2.13
CA ALA A 224 -25.42 1.68 -1.25
C ALA A 224 -26.40 0.81 -2.03
N VAL A 225 -26.86 -0.26 -1.39
CA VAL A 225 -27.84 -1.20 -1.93
C VAL A 225 -29.18 -0.96 -1.25
N ARG A 226 -30.23 -0.78 -2.04
CA ARG A 226 -31.61 -0.71 -1.58
C ARG A 226 -32.34 -1.97 -1.98
N ILE A 227 -32.93 -2.64 -1.00
CA ILE A 227 -33.73 -3.84 -1.13
C ILE A 227 -35.18 -3.44 -0.87
N GLU A 228 -36.03 -3.58 -1.84
CA GLU A 228 -37.48 -3.30 -1.74
C GLU A 228 -38.21 -4.64 -1.69
N LEU A 229 -39.00 -4.82 -0.63
CA LEU A 229 -39.81 -6.02 -0.40
C LEU A 229 -41.26 -5.74 -0.75
N PHE A 230 -41.96 -6.75 -1.27
CA PHE A 230 -43.39 -6.78 -1.41
C PHE A 230 -43.95 -8.00 -0.67
N GLY A 231 -44.42 -7.78 0.57
CA GLY A 231 -44.68 -8.87 1.49
C GLY A 231 -43.39 -9.59 1.86
N ASP A 232 -43.35 -10.90 1.67
CA ASP A 232 -42.17 -11.75 1.94
C ASP A 232 -41.36 -12.05 0.67
N GLU A 233 -41.42 -11.21 -0.36
CA GLU A 233 -40.70 -11.36 -1.61
C GLU A 233 -39.79 -10.15 -1.87
N VAL A 234 -38.57 -10.38 -2.34
CA VAL A 234 -37.65 -9.32 -2.82
C VAL A 234 -38.15 -8.84 -4.20
N ASP A 235 -38.84 -7.70 -4.23
CA ASP A 235 -39.40 -7.12 -5.46
C ASP A 235 -38.28 -6.50 -6.33
N ARG A 236 -37.41 -5.67 -5.71
CA ARG A 236 -36.33 -5.01 -6.43
C ARG A 236 -35.07 -4.86 -5.57
N ILE A 237 -33.92 -4.92 -6.24
CA ILE A 237 -32.61 -4.60 -5.67
C ILE A 237 -32.01 -3.46 -6.49
N LEU A 238 -31.79 -2.31 -5.87
CA LEU A 238 -31.30 -1.11 -6.52
C LEU A 238 -29.93 -0.71 -5.97
N GLU A 239 -29.04 -0.27 -6.83
CA GLU A 239 -27.82 0.42 -6.44
C GLU A 239 -28.05 1.94 -6.55
N PHE A 240 -27.70 2.69 -5.52
CA PHE A 240 -27.89 4.13 -5.50
C PHE A 240 -26.70 4.85 -4.86
N GLU A 241 -26.51 6.11 -5.21
CA GLU A 241 -25.50 6.98 -4.63
C GLU A 241 -25.99 7.51 -3.27
N VAL A 242 -25.21 7.33 -2.21
CA VAL A 242 -25.62 7.64 -0.84
C VAL A 242 -25.90 9.13 -0.64
N LEU A 243 -25.06 10.01 -1.22
CA LEU A 243 -25.15 11.46 -1.03
C LEU A 243 -26.36 12.07 -1.73
N THR A 244 -26.66 11.65 -2.95
CA THR A 244 -27.72 12.23 -3.80
C THR A 244 -29.01 11.43 -3.76
N GLY A 245 -28.98 10.18 -3.35
CA GLY A 245 -30.09 9.24 -3.42
C GLY A 245 -30.42 8.77 -4.84
N LYS A 246 -29.60 9.15 -5.84
CA LYS A 246 -29.83 8.82 -7.25
C LYS A 246 -29.61 7.33 -7.49
N VAL A 247 -30.62 6.66 -8.07
CA VAL A 247 -30.49 5.27 -8.50
C VAL A 247 -29.53 5.18 -9.68
N ILE A 248 -28.53 4.31 -9.55
CA ILE A 248 -27.51 4.03 -10.55
C ILE A 248 -27.97 2.91 -11.46
N GLY A 249 -28.57 1.86 -10.88
CA GLY A 249 -29.06 0.72 -11.64
C GLY A 249 -29.89 -0.25 -10.80
N GLU A 250 -30.59 -1.17 -11.46
CA GLU A 250 -31.28 -2.31 -10.86
C GLU A 250 -30.44 -3.56 -11.04
N ARG A 251 -30.38 -4.40 -10.01
CA ARG A 251 -29.65 -5.66 -10.00
C ARG A 251 -30.60 -6.82 -9.82
N LEU A 252 -30.34 -7.93 -10.51
CA LEU A 252 -31.07 -9.18 -10.33
C LEU A 252 -30.62 -9.94 -9.08
N HIS A 253 -29.36 -9.70 -8.66
CA HIS A 253 -28.71 -10.35 -7.53
C HIS A 253 -27.79 -9.36 -6.82
N SER A 254 -27.69 -9.44 -5.50
CA SER A 254 -26.71 -8.69 -4.71
C SER A 254 -26.13 -9.56 -3.60
N MET A 255 -24.81 -9.47 -3.43
CA MET A 255 -24.08 -10.06 -2.32
C MET A 255 -23.63 -8.96 -1.37
N ILE A 256 -24.01 -9.06 -0.10
CA ILE A 256 -23.59 -8.13 0.94
C ILE A 256 -22.63 -8.89 1.86
N PHE A 257 -21.35 -8.50 1.80
CA PHE A 257 -20.27 -9.10 2.57
C PHE A 257 -20.24 -8.54 4.00
N PRO A 258 -19.63 -9.26 4.95
CA PRO A 258 -19.49 -8.78 6.32
C PRO A 258 -18.84 -7.39 6.44
N ALA A 259 -19.26 -6.60 7.42
CA ALA A 259 -18.73 -5.27 7.68
C ALA A 259 -17.31 -5.28 8.27
N SER A 260 -16.81 -6.44 8.69
CA SER A 260 -15.46 -6.64 9.26
C SER A 260 -14.81 -7.89 8.69
N HIS A 261 -13.47 -7.89 8.58
CA HIS A 261 -12.70 -9.10 8.24
C HIS A 261 -12.58 -10.11 9.40
N TYR A 262 -13.06 -9.77 10.60
CA TYR A 262 -13.05 -10.63 11.78
C TYR A 262 -14.49 -10.94 12.22
N VAL A 263 -15.22 -11.66 11.36
CA VAL A 263 -16.59 -12.10 11.64
C VAL A 263 -16.60 -13.58 11.92
N THR A 264 -17.34 -13.96 12.94
CA THR A 264 -17.49 -15.34 13.38
C THR A 264 -18.97 -15.61 13.69
N ASN A 265 -19.49 -16.77 13.32
CA ASN A 265 -20.85 -17.15 13.67
C ASN A 265 -20.97 -17.38 15.19
N ARG A 266 -22.20 -17.40 15.70
CA ARG A 266 -22.47 -17.49 17.13
C ARG A 266 -21.93 -18.77 17.78
N GLU A 267 -22.01 -19.90 17.09
CA GLU A 267 -21.54 -21.19 17.62
C GLU A 267 -20.01 -21.18 17.76
N ASP A 268 -19.31 -20.63 16.77
CA ASP A 268 -17.86 -20.50 16.82
C ASP A 268 -17.41 -19.50 17.88
N LEU A 269 -18.20 -18.43 18.10
CA LEU A 269 -17.93 -17.46 19.16
C LEU A 269 -18.08 -18.05 20.55
N GLU A 270 -19.17 -18.81 20.80
CA GLU A 270 -19.40 -19.54 22.06
C GLU A 270 -18.31 -20.58 22.31
N TYR A 271 -17.91 -21.33 21.29
CA TYR A 271 -16.77 -22.25 21.35
C TYR A 271 -15.46 -21.53 21.66
N ALA A 272 -15.18 -20.42 20.97
CA ALA A 272 -13.98 -19.62 21.18
C ALA A 272 -13.90 -19.10 22.63
N MET A 273 -14.99 -18.55 23.17
CA MET A 273 -15.05 -18.07 24.55
C MET A 273 -14.76 -19.19 25.56
N SER A 274 -15.26 -20.42 25.32
CA SER A 274 -15.02 -21.55 26.20
C SER A 274 -13.54 -21.97 26.18
N THR A 275 -12.93 -22.03 24.99
CA THR A 275 -11.52 -22.43 24.81
C THR A 275 -10.53 -21.35 25.25
N ILE A 276 -10.87 -20.06 25.09
CA ILE A 276 -10.09 -18.93 25.64
C ILE A 276 -10.08 -19.01 27.18
N ARG A 277 -11.22 -19.28 27.80
CA ARG A 277 -11.32 -19.43 29.26
C ARG A 277 -10.47 -20.60 29.76
N GLN A 278 -10.53 -21.74 29.08
CA GLN A 278 -9.71 -22.89 29.42
C GLN A 278 -8.20 -22.55 29.32
N GLU A 279 -7.76 -21.92 28.23
CA GLU A 279 -6.36 -21.52 28.06
C GLU A 279 -5.92 -20.52 29.14
N MET A 280 -6.79 -19.58 29.52
CA MET A 280 -6.53 -18.65 30.62
C MET A 280 -6.32 -19.38 31.94
N GLU A 281 -7.20 -20.33 32.29
CA GLU A 281 -7.07 -21.12 33.52
C GLU A 281 -5.77 -21.92 33.55
N GLU A 282 -5.39 -22.52 32.44
CA GLU A 282 -4.13 -23.27 32.29
C GLU A 282 -2.94 -22.32 32.47
N GLN A 283 -2.95 -21.14 31.85
CA GLN A 283 -1.88 -20.15 31.95
C GLN A 283 -1.76 -19.53 33.35
N VAL A 284 -2.87 -19.28 34.02
CA VAL A 284 -2.90 -18.82 35.42
C VAL A 284 -2.29 -19.87 36.35
N LYS A 285 -2.63 -21.16 36.19
CA LYS A 285 -2.02 -22.24 36.92
C LYS A 285 -0.52 -22.34 36.69
N PHE A 286 -0.09 -22.20 35.42
CA PHE A 286 1.32 -22.19 35.07
C PHE A 286 2.07 -21.02 35.76
N PHE A 287 1.59 -19.79 35.69
CA PHE A 287 2.23 -18.67 36.34
C PHE A 287 2.28 -18.81 37.88
N LYS A 288 1.22 -19.33 38.49
CA LYS A 288 1.21 -19.62 39.94
C LYS A 288 2.25 -20.68 40.32
N SER A 289 2.44 -21.72 39.48
CA SER A 289 3.46 -22.74 39.72
C SER A 289 4.89 -22.23 39.61
N GLU A 290 5.11 -21.21 38.76
CA GLU A 290 6.38 -20.53 38.59
C GLU A 290 6.59 -19.36 39.60
N ASN A 291 5.68 -19.20 40.57
CA ASN A 291 5.66 -18.09 41.54
C ASN A 291 5.54 -16.69 40.92
N LYS A 292 4.96 -16.58 39.72
CA LYS A 292 4.69 -15.34 38.97
C LYS A 292 3.26 -14.87 39.24
N LEU A 293 3.03 -14.35 40.46
CA LEU A 293 1.67 -14.03 40.93
C LEU A 293 1.10 -12.79 40.24
N ILE A 294 1.94 -11.80 39.89
CA ILE A 294 1.52 -10.57 39.19
C ILE A 294 1.08 -10.91 37.77
N GLU A 295 1.84 -11.72 37.07
CA GLU A 295 1.53 -12.18 35.71
C GLU A 295 0.24 -13.01 35.70
N ALA A 296 0.05 -13.86 36.70
CA ALA A 296 -1.18 -14.64 36.87
C ALA A 296 -2.42 -13.75 37.05
N GLN A 297 -2.33 -12.74 37.91
CA GLN A 297 -3.42 -11.81 38.14
C GLN A 297 -3.70 -10.95 36.91
N ARG A 298 -2.65 -10.45 36.24
CA ARG A 298 -2.75 -9.60 35.06
C ARG A 298 -3.47 -10.30 33.93
N ILE A 299 -3.07 -11.53 33.60
CA ILE A 299 -3.69 -12.29 32.51
C ILE A 299 -5.13 -12.66 32.83
N GLU A 300 -5.43 -13.03 34.07
CA GLU A 300 -6.78 -13.38 34.52
C GLU A 300 -7.74 -12.20 34.41
N GLN A 301 -7.32 -11.01 34.88
CA GLN A 301 -8.13 -9.79 34.78
C GLN A 301 -8.37 -9.39 33.31
N ARG A 302 -7.33 -9.39 32.49
CA ARG A 302 -7.41 -9.00 31.10
C ARG A 302 -8.35 -9.90 30.31
N VAL A 303 -8.16 -11.21 30.42
CA VAL A 303 -8.97 -12.17 29.63
C VAL A 303 -10.43 -12.20 30.07
N ASN A 304 -10.71 -12.08 31.38
CA ASN A 304 -12.09 -11.98 31.83
C ASN A 304 -12.80 -10.73 31.28
N TYR A 305 -12.11 -9.58 31.30
CA TYR A 305 -12.63 -8.36 30.69
C TYR A 305 -12.88 -8.53 29.19
N ASP A 306 -11.93 -9.10 28.46
CA ASP A 306 -12.06 -9.34 27.01
C ASP A 306 -13.23 -10.30 26.72
N LEU A 307 -13.44 -11.36 27.55
CA LEU A 307 -14.57 -12.28 27.42
C LEU A 307 -15.93 -11.62 27.68
N GLU A 308 -16.01 -10.74 28.68
CA GLU A 308 -17.23 -9.95 28.94
C GLU A 308 -17.57 -9.06 27.74
N MET A 309 -16.57 -8.36 27.19
CA MET A 309 -16.76 -7.53 26.00
C MET A 309 -17.21 -8.34 24.78
N ILE A 310 -16.60 -9.51 24.56
CA ILE A 310 -17.00 -10.41 23.46
C ILE A 310 -18.44 -10.89 23.66
N GLN A 311 -18.84 -11.23 24.88
CA GLN A 311 -20.19 -11.70 25.19
C GLN A 311 -21.26 -10.65 24.95
N GLU A 312 -21.01 -9.40 25.39
CA GLU A 312 -22.00 -8.30 25.33
C GLU A 312 -22.01 -7.59 23.98
N MET A 313 -20.83 -7.39 23.38
CA MET A 313 -20.65 -6.57 22.16
C MET A 313 -20.29 -7.39 20.90
N GLY A 314 -19.99 -8.69 21.07
CA GLY A 314 -19.44 -9.52 19.98
C GLY A 314 -18.00 -9.21 19.60
N TYR A 315 -17.33 -8.29 20.30
CA TYR A 315 -15.99 -7.77 19.96
C TYR A 315 -15.25 -7.31 21.22
N CYS A 316 -13.91 -7.38 21.20
CA CYS A 316 -13.04 -6.75 22.20
C CYS A 316 -11.82 -6.10 21.53
N SER A 317 -11.20 -5.13 22.22
CA SER A 317 -9.95 -4.53 21.75
C SER A 317 -8.82 -5.57 21.72
N GLY A 318 -8.23 -5.80 20.52
CA GLY A 318 -7.21 -6.82 20.34
C GLY A 318 -7.77 -8.23 20.12
N ILE A 319 -9.01 -8.36 19.65
CA ILE A 319 -9.68 -9.64 19.34
C ILE A 319 -8.83 -10.53 18.41
N GLU A 320 -8.00 -9.93 17.58
CA GLU A 320 -7.07 -10.65 16.70
C GLU A 320 -6.10 -11.58 17.47
N ASN A 321 -5.79 -11.28 18.74
CA ASN A 321 -4.95 -12.14 19.58
C ASN A 321 -5.63 -13.47 19.94
N TYR A 322 -6.94 -13.56 19.77
CA TYR A 322 -7.74 -14.77 19.95
C TYR A 322 -8.10 -15.45 18.62
N SER A 323 -7.51 -15.01 17.49
CA SER A 323 -7.84 -15.51 16.14
C SER A 323 -7.75 -17.02 15.99
N ARG A 324 -6.84 -17.70 16.72
CA ARG A 324 -6.74 -19.17 16.75
C ARG A 324 -8.03 -19.81 17.23
N HIS A 325 -8.61 -19.30 18.32
CA HIS A 325 -9.86 -19.81 18.89
C HIS A 325 -11.06 -19.51 18.00
N LEU A 326 -11.12 -18.28 17.45
CA LEU A 326 -12.20 -17.85 16.55
C LEU A 326 -12.25 -18.64 15.24
N THR A 327 -11.09 -19.12 14.76
CA THR A 327 -10.99 -19.92 13.52
C THR A 327 -10.82 -21.42 13.78
N ARG A 328 -10.98 -21.89 15.03
CA ARG A 328 -10.83 -23.29 15.46
C ARG A 328 -9.51 -23.94 15.01
N ARG A 329 -8.44 -23.17 14.84
CA ARG A 329 -7.11 -23.66 14.48
C ARG A 329 -6.41 -24.27 15.69
N LYS A 330 -5.51 -25.23 15.43
CA LYS A 330 -4.60 -25.78 16.45
C LYS A 330 -3.44 -24.81 16.71
N ALA A 331 -2.83 -24.95 17.89
CA ALA A 331 -1.63 -24.17 18.22
C ALA A 331 -0.52 -24.41 17.17
N GLY A 332 0.04 -23.32 16.64
CA GLY A 332 1.09 -23.35 15.63
C GLY A 332 0.61 -23.46 14.18
N ASP A 333 -0.67 -23.70 13.93
CA ASP A 333 -1.22 -23.71 12.57
C ASP A 333 -1.04 -22.33 11.90
N ALA A 334 -0.84 -22.35 10.59
CA ALA A 334 -0.73 -21.15 9.79
C ALA A 334 -2.04 -20.33 9.82
N PRO A 335 -1.99 -19.00 9.93
CA PRO A 335 -3.18 -18.18 9.80
C PRO A 335 -3.68 -18.18 8.34
N TYR A 336 -4.98 -17.94 8.17
CA TYR A 336 -5.51 -17.58 6.86
C TYR A 336 -5.08 -16.15 6.50
N THR A 337 -4.79 -15.91 5.23
CA THR A 337 -4.26 -14.65 4.72
C THR A 337 -4.93 -14.30 3.41
N LEU A 338 -4.59 -13.16 2.80
CA LEU A 338 -5.11 -12.80 1.48
C LEU A 338 -4.83 -13.88 0.43
N LEU A 339 -3.71 -14.61 0.54
CA LEU A 339 -3.33 -15.66 -0.39
C LEU A 339 -4.35 -16.81 -0.40
N ASP A 340 -5.00 -17.06 0.72
CA ASP A 340 -5.99 -18.14 0.87
C ASP A 340 -7.36 -17.76 0.24
N TYR A 341 -7.57 -16.47 -0.11
CA TYR A 341 -8.77 -15.98 -0.82
C TYR A 341 -8.65 -16.11 -2.34
N PHE A 342 -7.43 -16.26 -2.86
CA PHE A 342 -7.22 -16.46 -4.29
C PHE A 342 -7.58 -17.88 -4.74
N PRO A 343 -8.05 -18.05 -5.99
CA PRO A 343 -8.22 -19.39 -6.57
C PRO A 343 -6.87 -20.08 -6.75
N GLU A 344 -6.86 -21.41 -6.80
CA GLU A 344 -5.63 -22.23 -6.84
C GLU A 344 -4.70 -21.88 -8.03
N ASP A 345 -5.27 -21.41 -9.13
CA ASP A 345 -4.56 -21.12 -10.38
C ASP A 345 -4.03 -19.67 -10.50
N PHE A 346 -4.06 -18.91 -9.41
CA PHE A 346 -3.61 -17.52 -9.47
C PHE A 346 -2.13 -17.38 -9.80
N LEU A 347 -1.79 -16.26 -10.43
CA LEU A 347 -0.42 -15.86 -10.72
C LEU A 347 0.09 -14.92 -9.63
N MET A 348 1.24 -15.20 -9.06
CA MET A 348 1.94 -14.27 -8.18
C MET A 348 3.03 -13.53 -8.92
N VAL A 349 3.06 -12.21 -8.76
CA VAL A 349 4.14 -11.34 -9.25
C VAL A 349 4.77 -10.65 -8.05
N MET A 350 6.07 -10.83 -7.87
CA MET A 350 6.80 -10.18 -6.78
C MET A 350 7.70 -9.09 -7.34
N ASP A 351 7.26 -7.84 -7.20
CA ASP A 351 8.02 -6.69 -7.67
C ASP A 351 9.15 -6.34 -6.71
N GLU A 352 10.29 -5.90 -7.29
CA GLU A 352 11.56 -5.66 -6.58
C GLU A 352 11.87 -6.81 -5.61
N SER A 353 11.84 -8.05 -6.13
CA SER A 353 11.89 -9.29 -5.34
C SER A 353 13.09 -9.38 -4.41
N HIS A 354 14.24 -8.80 -4.81
CA HIS A 354 15.45 -8.74 -4.01
C HIS A 354 15.29 -7.97 -2.67
N VAL A 355 14.24 -7.13 -2.55
CA VAL A 355 13.86 -6.43 -1.31
C VAL A 355 12.62 -7.05 -0.68
N THR A 356 11.61 -7.35 -1.49
CA THR A 356 10.31 -7.85 -1.04
C THR A 356 10.44 -9.21 -0.35
N LEU A 357 11.21 -10.12 -0.92
CA LEU A 357 11.35 -11.47 -0.40
C LEU A 357 12.07 -11.55 0.96
N PRO A 358 13.22 -10.86 1.17
CA PRO A 358 13.84 -10.76 2.48
C PRO A 358 12.91 -10.15 3.55
N GLN A 359 12.05 -9.20 3.16
CA GLN A 359 11.06 -8.61 4.06
C GLN A 359 10.01 -9.64 4.48
N VAL A 360 9.43 -10.41 3.54
CA VAL A 360 8.50 -11.50 3.84
C VAL A 360 9.15 -12.49 4.83
N ARG A 361 10.41 -12.85 4.59
CA ARG A 361 11.17 -13.80 5.44
C ARG A 361 11.41 -13.27 6.86
N ALA A 362 11.64 -11.97 7.03
CA ALA A 362 11.96 -11.36 8.32
C ALA A 362 10.73 -11.10 9.22
N MET A 363 9.53 -10.97 8.64
CA MET A 363 8.33 -10.54 9.36
C MET A 363 7.95 -11.44 10.54
N TYR A 364 8.02 -12.77 10.38
CA TYR A 364 7.68 -13.71 11.44
C TYR A 364 8.57 -13.59 12.68
N ALA A 365 9.88 -13.48 12.49
CA ALA A 365 10.83 -13.44 13.61
C ALA A 365 10.65 -12.17 14.46
N GLY A 366 10.41 -11.02 13.83
CA GLY A 366 10.15 -9.76 14.51
C GLY A 366 8.85 -9.79 15.34
N ASP A 367 7.77 -10.32 14.78
CA ASP A 367 6.49 -10.46 15.49
C ASP A 367 6.60 -11.44 16.67
N ARG A 368 7.28 -12.56 16.50
CA ARG A 368 7.50 -13.58 17.54
C ARG A 368 8.25 -13.01 18.73
N SER A 369 9.37 -12.32 18.49
CA SER A 369 10.20 -11.72 19.55
C SER A 369 9.42 -10.73 20.42
N ARG A 370 8.58 -9.89 19.79
CA ARG A 370 7.71 -8.95 20.50
C ARG A 370 6.68 -9.68 21.37
N LYS A 371 6.04 -10.72 20.86
CA LYS A 371 5.02 -11.50 21.57
C LYS A 371 5.59 -12.34 22.69
N ASP A 372 6.82 -12.83 22.57
CA ASP A 372 7.50 -13.53 23.67
C ASP A 372 7.51 -12.68 24.94
N SER A 373 7.81 -11.38 24.82
CA SER A 373 7.77 -10.46 25.96
C SER A 373 6.36 -10.30 26.55
N LEU A 374 5.33 -10.18 25.72
CA LEU A 374 3.94 -10.01 26.17
C LEU A 374 3.38 -11.26 26.87
N VAL A 375 3.61 -12.44 26.28
CA VAL A 375 3.10 -13.71 26.82
C VAL A 375 3.83 -14.11 28.10
N ASN A 376 5.16 -14.00 28.13
CA ASN A 376 5.97 -14.40 29.31
C ASN A 376 5.72 -13.51 30.54
N ASN A 377 5.18 -12.30 30.34
CA ASN A 377 4.88 -11.36 31.42
C ASN A 377 3.37 -11.15 31.66
N GLY A 378 2.52 -12.06 31.18
CA GLY A 378 1.09 -12.11 31.49
C GLY A 378 0.22 -11.02 30.85
N PHE A 379 0.66 -10.40 29.74
CA PHE A 379 -0.15 -9.42 29.01
C PHE A 379 -1.04 -10.08 27.95
N ARG A 380 -0.60 -11.23 27.40
CA ARG A 380 -1.35 -11.98 26.38
C ARG A 380 -1.27 -13.49 26.67
N LEU A 381 -2.31 -14.22 26.21
CA LEU A 381 -2.30 -15.68 26.23
C LEU A 381 -1.34 -16.25 25.17
N PRO A 382 -0.89 -17.51 25.31
CA PRO A 382 -0.08 -18.18 24.29
C PRO A 382 -0.74 -18.22 22.91
N SER A 383 -2.08 -18.21 22.81
CA SER A 383 -2.80 -18.10 21.53
C SER A 383 -2.46 -16.86 20.71
N ALA A 384 -1.99 -15.79 21.35
CA ALA A 384 -1.51 -14.59 20.65
C ALA A 384 -0.34 -14.87 19.70
N TYR A 385 0.44 -15.93 19.94
CA TYR A 385 1.50 -16.36 19.01
C TYR A 385 0.97 -16.78 17.64
N ASP A 386 -0.28 -17.20 17.55
CA ASP A 386 -0.91 -17.69 16.32
C ASP A 386 -1.61 -16.58 15.51
N ASN A 387 -1.71 -15.37 16.09
CA ASN A 387 -1.98 -14.13 15.34
C ASN A 387 -0.67 -13.55 14.81
N ARG A 388 -0.19 -14.05 13.70
CA ARG A 388 1.14 -13.80 13.17
C ARG A 388 1.14 -13.75 11.65
N PRO A 389 2.17 -13.15 11.03
CA PRO A 389 2.38 -13.36 9.60
C PRO A 389 2.74 -14.82 9.31
N LEU A 390 2.60 -15.21 8.05
CA LEU A 390 3.07 -16.51 7.58
C LEU A 390 4.57 -16.67 7.86
N LYS A 391 4.98 -17.88 8.22
CA LYS A 391 6.38 -18.28 8.09
C LYS A 391 6.74 -18.37 6.62
N PHE A 392 8.02 -18.26 6.30
CA PHE A 392 8.45 -18.25 4.90
C PHE A 392 8.05 -19.55 4.17
N GLU A 393 8.22 -20.71 4.80
CA GLU A 393 7.83 -22.01 4.24
C GLU A 393 6.30 -22.17 4.08
N GLU A 394 5.51 -21.48 4.91
CA GLU A 394 4.06 -21.43 4.78
C GLU A 394 3.63 -20.54 3.64
N PHE A 395 4.35 -19.46 3.41
CA PHE A 395 4.18 -18.56 2.26
C PHE A 395 4.49 -19.29 0.96
N GLU A 396 5.64 -19.98 0.87
CA GLU A 396 6.04 -20.74 -0.33
C GLU A 396 5.00 -21.79 -0.72
N LYS A 397 4.42 -22.49 0.25
CA LYS A 397 3.40 -23.54 0.00
C LYS A 397 2.07 -23.01 -0.58
N ARG A 398 1.81 -21.71 -0.50
CA ARG A 398 0.60 -21.07 -1.02
C ARG A 398 0.79 -20.52 -2.43
N ILE A 399 2.02 -20.51 -2.91
CA ILE A 399 2.35 -20.06 -4.26
C ILE A 399 2.09 -21.21 -5.24
N ASN A 400 1.29 -20.94 -6.27
CA ASN A 400 1.15 -21.86 -7.40
C ASN A 400 2.25 -21.59 -8.43
N GLN A 401 2.25 -20.39 -9.03
CA GLN A 401 3.29 -19.95 -9.96
C GLN A 401 3.69 -18.51 -9.64
N ILE A 402 4.98 -18.23 -9.70
CA ILE A 402 5.53 -16.90 -9.35
C ILE A 402 6.46 -16.37 -10.43
N VAL A 403 6.31 -15.07 -10.71
CA VAL A 403 7.28 -14.28 -11.49
C VAL A 403 7.96 -13.29 -10.55
N TYR A 404 9.24 -13.48 -10.32
CA TYR A 404 10.09 -12.53 -9.62
C TYR A 404 10.53 -11.43 -10.58
N VAL A 405 10.26 -10.18 -10.23
CA VAL A 405 10.62 -9.02 -11.06
C VAL A 405 11.69 -8.21 -10.34
N SER A 406 12.85 -8.08 -10.95
CA SER A 406 13.96 -7.31 -10.36
C SER A 406 14.99 -6.89 -11.41
N ALA A 407 15.66 -5.75 -11.18
CA ALA A 407 16.86 -5.38 -11.92
C ALA A 407 18.12 -6.09 -11.38
N THR A 408 18.05 -6.60 -10.15
CA THR A 408 19.14 -7.22 -9.39
C THR A 408 18.61 -8.38 -8.56
N PRO A 409 18.11 -9.48 -9.19
CA PRO A 409 17.59 -10.62 -8.46
C PRO A 409 18.69 -11.24 -7.58
N ALA A 410 18.31 -11.69 -6.38
CA ALA A 410 19.24 -12.32 -5.44
C ALA A 410 19.45 -13.81 -5.76
N LYS A 411 20.40 -14.41 -5.06
CA LYS A 411 20.75 -15.84 -5.25
C LYS A 411 19.58 -16.79 -5.03
N TYR A 412 18.65 -16.43 -4.15
CA TYR A 412 17.49 -17.25 -3.88
C TYR A 412 16.57 -17.33 -5.10
N GLU A 413 16.15 -16.19 -5.65
CA GLU A 413 15.25 -16.13 -6.81
C GLU A 413 15.87 -16.84 -8.02
N LEU A 414 17.17 -16.60 -8.27
CA LEU A 414 17.91 -17.26 -9.34
C LEU A 414 18.04 -18.77 -9.12
N GLY A 415 18.13 -19.21 -7.87
CA GLY A 415 18.20 -20.63 -7.53
C GLY A 415 16.87 -21.38 -7.62
N GLN A 416 15.75 -20.67 -7.42
CA GLN A 416 14.40 -21.23 -7.56
C GLN A 416 13.88 -21.19 -9.00
N ALA A 417 14.33 -20.21 -9.78
CA ALA A 417 13.82 -19.96 -11.12
C ALA A 417 14.20 -21.09 -12.09
N GLN A 418 13.22 -21.62 -12.78
CA GLN A 418 13.38 -22.55 -13.90
C GLN A 418 13.73 -21.82 -15.19
N GLN A 419 13.47 -20.51 -15.24
CA GLN A 419 13.76 -19.64 -16.36
C GLN A 419 14.12 -18.24 -15.87
N VAL A 420 15.14 -17.62 -16.51
CA VAL A 420 15.50 -16.21 -16.31
C VAL A 420 15.35 -15.49 -17.64
N VAL A 421 14.39 -14.60 -17.72
CA VAL A 421 14.10 -13.77 -18.89
C VAL A 421 14.73 -12.40 -18.70
N GLN A 422 15.55 -11.96 -19.64
CA GLN A 422 16.19 -10.65 -19.58
C GLN A 422 15.38 -9.60 -20.34
N GLN A 423 15.30 -8.41 -19.77
CA GLN A 423 14.69 -7.24 -20.39
C GLN A 423 15.60 -6.03 -20.16
N ILE A 424 16.49 -5.77 -21.11
CA ILE A 424 17.58 -4.81 -21.00
C ILE A 424 17.32 -3.58 -21.86
N ILE A 425 16.69 -3.73 -23.00
CA ILE A 425 16.39 -2.65 -23.94
C ILE A 425 15.29 -1.74 -23.41
N ARG A 426 15.53 -0.43 -23.39
CA ARG A 426 14.50 0.56 -22.99
C ARG A 426 13.72 1.03 -24.22
N PRO A 427 12.40 1.13 -24.11
CA PRO A 427 11.61 1.85 -25.10
C PRO A 427 12.15 3.28 -25.27
N GLY A 428 12.45 3.68 -26.50
CA GLY A 428 13.08 4.99 -26.79
C GLY A 428 14.61 4.97 -26.83
N GLY A 429 15.26 3.81 -26.68
CA GLY A 429 16.68 3.63 -26.92
C GLY A 429 17.62 4.20 -25.86
N LEU A 430 17.14 4.57 -24.66
CA LEU A 430 18.00 5.08 -23.59
C LEU A 430 19.00 4.03 -23.13
N LEU A 431 20.25 4.47 -23.00
CA LEU A 431 21.37 3.64 -22.56
C LEU A 431 21.52 3.64 -21.05
N ASP A 432 22.18 2.63 -20.50
CA ASP A 432 22.69 2.71 -19.14
C ASP A 432 23.76 3.82 -19.07
N PRO A 433 23.87 4.56 -17.94
CA PRO A 433 24.74 5.73 -17.84
C PRO A 433 26.22 5.31 -17.89
N GLU A 434 27.06 6.24 -18.37
CA GLU A 434 28.50 6.10 -18.25
C GLU A 434 28.92 6.26 -16.78
N ILE A 435 29.84 5.40 -16.35
CA ILE A 435 30.39 5.43 -15.00
C ILE A 435 31.84 5.95 -15.07
N GLU A 436 32.11 6.99 -14.32
CA GLU A 436 33.44 7.55 -14.17
C GLU A 436 33.90 7.41 -12.71
N ILE A 437 35.14 6.96 -12.51
CA ILE A 437 35.75 6.86 -11.19
C ILE A 437 36.68 8.04 -11.02
N ARG A 438 36.54 8.79 -9.92
CA ARG A 438 37.38 9.94 -9.60
C ARG A 438 37.94 9.81 -8.17
N PRO A 439 39.14 10.36 -7.89
CA PRO A 439 39.76 10.25 -6.59
C PRO A 439 38.99 10.96 -5.50
N LEU A 440 39.16 10.55 -4.25
CA LEU A 440 38.57 11.21 -3.07
C LEU A 440 39.21 12.59 -2.81
N GLU A 441 40.46 12.77 -3.15
CA GLU A 441 41.12 14.07 -3.02
C GLU A 441 40.54 15.08 -3.99
N GLY A 442 40.07 16.23 -3.47
CA GLY A 442 39.43 17.28 -4.25
C GLY A 442 37.96 16.98 -4.64
N GLN A 443 37.35 15.90 -4.15
CA GLN A 443 36.00 15.47 -4.55
C GLN A 443 34.92 16.56 -4.35
N MET A 444 35.06 17.44 -3.35
CA MET A 444 34.03 18.48 -3.09
C MET A 444 34.06 19.58 -4.14
N ASP A 445 35.25 20.02 -4.55
CA ASP A 445 35.40 21.05 -5.59
C ASP A 445 34.99 20.50 -6.96
N ASP A 446 35.36 19.25 -7.24
CA ASP A 446 34.98 18.54 -8.44
C ASP A 446 33.47 18.35 -8.53
N LEU A 447 32.83 17.87 -7.45
CA LEU A 447 31.37 17.72 -7.34
C LEU A 447 30.64 19.05 -7.54
N LEU A 448 31.14 20.13 -6.94
CA LEU A 448 30.56 21.47 -7.10
C LEU A 448 30.64 21.93 -8.56
N GLY A 449 31.77 21.69 -9.22
CA GLY A 449 31.95 21.96 -10.65
C GLY A 449 30.97 21.19 -11.53
N GLU A 450 30.75 19.91 -11.26
CA GLU A 450 29.78 19.08 -11.98
C GLU A 450 28.34 19.51 -11.72
N ILE A 451 28.00 19.88 -10.48
CA ILE A 451 26.67 20.45 -10.14
C ILE A 451 26.42 21.70 -10.99
N HIS A 452 27.36 22.64 -11.06
CA HIS A 452 27.20 23.87 -11.85
C HIS A 452 27.01 23.59 -13.34
N LYS A 453 27.72 22.62 -13.90
CA LYS A 453 27.56 22.19 -15.31
C LYS A 453 26.14 21.68 -15.59
N ARG A 454 25.55 20.90 -14.66
CA ARG A 454 24.21 20.31 -14.81
C ARG A 454 23.10 21.35 -14.57
N THR A 455 23.25 22.17 -13.54
CA THR A 455 22.27 23.24 -13.23
C THR A 455 22.19 24.28 -14.33
N ALA A 456 23.30 24.60 -14.98
CA ALA A 456 23.31 25.49 -16.15
C ALA A 456 22.46 24.95 -17.32
N LYS A 457 22.29 23.62 -17.42
CA LYS A 457 21.43 22.94 -18.40
C LYS A 457 20.01 22.68 -17.87
N ASN A 458 19.65 23.21 -16.72
CA ASN A 458 18.37 22.92 -16.00
C ASN A 458 18.14 21.44 -15.71
N GLN A 459 19.22 20.70 -15.45
CA GLN A 459 19.21 19.29 -15.07
C GLN A 459 19.36 19.13 -13.55
N ARG A 460 19.03 17.95 -13.02
CA ARG A 460 19.05 17.66 -11.57
C ARG A 460 20.17 16.69 -11.24
N VAL A 461 20.66 16.80 -10.00
CA VAL A 461 21.77 15.99 -9.48
C VAL A 461 21.33 15.25 -8.22
N LEU A 462 21.67 13.97 -8.14
CA LEU A 462 21.57 13.17 -6.92
C LEU A 462 22.95 12.92 -6.34
N VAL A 463 23.09 13.08 -5.02
CA VAL A 463 24.35 12.80 -4.32
C VAL A 463 24.08 11.82 -3.19
N THR A 464 24.78 10.67 -3.18
CA THR A 464 24.64 9.67 -2.13
C THR A 464 25.81 9.69 -1.17
N THR A 465 25.50 9.68 0.13
CA THR A 465 26.48 9.64 1.25
C THR A 465 26.29 8.36 2.08
N LEU A 466 27.20 8.09 3.02
CA LEU A 466 27.14 6.91 3.89
C LEU A 466 26.37 7.14 5.19
N THR A 467 26.33 8.37 5.69
CA THR A 467 25.74 8.68 7.00
C THR A 467 24.84 9.92 6.94
N LYS A 468 23.88 10.01 7.86
CA LYS A 468 23.00 11.16 8.03
C LYS A 468 23.80 12.46 8.24
N ARG A 469 24.81 12.41 9.12
CA ARG A 469 25.69 13.54 9.41
C ARG A 469 26.45 14.03 8.18
N MET A 470 26.95 13.12 7.32
CA MET A 470 27.58 13.51 6.06
C MET A 470 26.60 14.18 5.12
N ALA A 471 25.37 13.68 5.01
CA ALA A 471 24.34 14.29 4.16
C ALA A 471 23.98 15.69 4.64
N GLU A 472 23.85 15.90 5.95
CA GLU A 472 23.58 17.21 6.57
C GLU A 472 24.72 18.18 6.31
N ASN A 473 25.97 17.81 6.65
CA ASN A 473 27.15 18.64 6.45
C ASN A 473 27.35 19.02 4.98
N LEU A 474 27.17 18.07 4.05
CA LEU A 474 27.26 18.33 2.62
C LEU A 474 26.17 19.28 2.15
N THR A 475 24.96 19.13 2.65
CA THR A 475 23.85 20.01 2.31
C THR A 475 24.13 21.45 2.76
N ASP A 476 24.64 21.61 3.95
CA ASP A 476 24.97 22.96 4.47
C ASP A 476 26.13 23.58 3.69
N TYR A 477 27.18 22.82 3.39
CA TYR A 477 28.30 23.26 2.53
C TYR A 477 27.78 23.73 1.15
N LEU A 478 26.94 22.91 0.49
CA LEU A 478 26.42 23.27 -0.84
C LEU A 478 25.51 24.50 -0.79
N LYS A 479 24.74 24.71 0.30
CA LYS A 479 23.95 25.94 0.51
C LYS A 479 24.84 27.16 0.65
N GLU A 480 25.93 27.08 1.42
CA GLU A 480 26.92 28.16 1.57
C GLU A 480 27.55 28.53 0.23
N MET A 481 27.74 27.55 -0.67
CA MET A 481 28.23 27.76 -2.03
C MET A 481 27.14 28.24 -3.02
N GLY A 482 25.92 28.55 -2.53
CA GLY A 482 24.83 29.09 -3.33
C GLY A 482 24.05 28.07 -4.15
N VAL A 483 24.24 26.77 -3.90
CA VAL A 483 23.51 25.70 -4.60
C VAL A 483 22.13 25.52 -3.96
N LYS A 484 21.09 25.40 -4.78
CA LYS A 484 19.74 25.04 -4.31
C LYS A 484 19.70 23.55 -4.03
N VAL A 485 19.86 23.16 -2.77
CA VAL A 485 19.99 21.79 -2.33
C VAL A 485 19.01 21.46 -1.20
N ARG A 486 18.52 20.22 -1.20
CA ARG A 486 17.82 19.59 -0.07
C ARG A 486 18.45 18.24 0.27
N TYR A 487 18.22 17.76 1.50
CA TYR A 487 18.61 16.42 1.87
C TYR A 487 17.39 15.55 2.23
N LEU A 488 17.55 14.23 2.08
CA LEU A 488 16.55 13.24 2.36
C LEU A 488 17.12 12.16 3.30
N HIS A 489 16.40 11.86 4.40
CA HIS A 489 16.78 10.81 5.35
C HIS A 489 15.60 9.91 5.73
N SER A 490 15.86 8.86 6.53
CA SER A 490 14.88 7.84 6.90
C SER A 490 13.70 8.36 7.72
N ASP A 491 13.91 9.45 8.48
CA ASP A 491 12.93 9.94 9.46
C ASP A 491 11.90 10.91 8.82
N ILE A 492 12.05 11.23 7.53
CA ILE A 492 11.09 12.06 6.80
C ILE A 492 9.85 11.27 6.48
N ALA A 493 8.68 11.81 6.81
CA ALA A 493 7.39 11.21 6.53
C ALA A 493 7.18 10.95 5.03
N THR A 494 6.41 9.91 4.70
CA THR A 494 6.21 9.48 3.30
C THR A 494 5.63 10.59 2.42
N ILE A 495 4.69 11.37 2.93
CA ILE A 495 4.08 12.50 2.21
C ILE A 495 5.09 13.61 1.94
N GLU A 496 5.89 13.99 2.95
CA GLU A 496 6.93 14.99 2.80
C GLU A 496 8.02 14.54 1.81
N ARG A 497 8.38 13.25 1.84
CA ARG A 497 9.30 12.65 0.87
C ARG A 497 8.78 12.79 -0.57
N ALA A 498 7.49 12.50 -0.79
CA ALA A 498 6.84 12.67 -2.08
C ALA A 498 6.88 14.13 -2.56
N GLN A 499 6.63 15.07 -1.64
CA GLN A 499 6.70 16.50 -1.91
C GLN A 499 8.11 16.95 -2.29
N ILE A 500 9.16 16.50 -1.58
CA ILE A 500 10.56 16.82 -1.89
C ILE A 500 10.91 16.37 -3.31
N ILE A 501 10.50 15.17 -3.69
CA ILE A 501 10.76 14.62 -5.03
C ILE A 501 10.03 15.41 -6.10
N LYS A 502 8.75 15.74 -5.87
CA LYS A 502 7.99 16.61 -6.77
C LYS A 502 8.67 17.98 -6.95
N GLU A 503 9.16 18.57 -5.87
CA GLU A 503 9.85 19.85 -5.90
C GLU A 503 11.19 19.80 -6.66
N LEU A 504 11.95 18.68 -6.54
CA LEU A 504 13.14 18.44 -7.36
C LEU A 504 12.79 18.41 -8.85
N ARG A 505 11.77 17.64 -9.23
CA ARG A 505 11.30 17.54 -10.62
C ARG A 505 10.83 18.88 -11.18
N LEU A 506 10.11 19.67 -10.37
CA LEU A 506 9.67 21.01 -10.71
C LEU A 506 10.81 22.07 -10.78
N GLY A 507 12.02 21.71 -10.34
CA GLY A 507 13.17 22.62 -10.33
C GLY A 507 13.14 23.68 -9.25
N LYS A 508 12.40 23.47 -8.16
CA LYS A 508 12.48 24.36 -6.99
C LYS A 508 13.85 24.33 -6.32
N PHE A 509 14.54 23.21 -6.45
CA PHE A 509 15.93 23.01 -6.11
C PHE A 509 16.59 22.04 -7.09
N ASP A 510 17.92 22.02 -7.14
CA ASP A 510 18.68 21.37 -8.21
C ASP A 510 19.39 20.09 -7.75
N VAL A 511 19.72 20.00 -6.47
CA VAL A 511 20.50 18.91 -5.89
C VAL A 511 19.75 18.25 -4.74
N LEU A 512 19.67 16.93 -4.76
CA LEU A 512 19.14 16.13 -3.66
C LEU A 512 20.27 15.26 -3.09
N VAL A 513 20.55 15.47 -1.79
CA VAL A 513 21.56 14.70 -1.04
C VAL A 513 20.87 13.69 -0.12
N GLY A 514 21.42 12.50 0.03
CA GLY A 514 20.92 11.55 1.01
C GLY A 514 21.70 10.26 1.11
N ILE A 515 21.35 9.42 2.07
CA ILE A 515 22.06 8.17 2.34
C ILE A 515 21.63 7.06 1.37
N ASN A 516 20.34 6.85 1.29
CA ASN A 516 19.72 5.74 0.56
C ASN A 516 18.61 6.30 -0.32
N LEU A 517 19.05 7.22 -1.15
CA LEU A 517 18.18 8.19 -1.78
C LEU A 517 17.09 7.58 -2.62
N LEU A 518 16.99 6.38 -2.89
CA LEU A 518 15.98 5.98 -3.83
C LEU A 518 16.17 4.51 -4.23
N ARG A 519 16.09 3.65 -3.26
CA ARG A 519 16.10 2.23 -3.59
C ARG A 519 14.97 1.85 -4.53
N GLU A 520 13.84 2.65 -4.57
CA GLU A 520 12.61 2.08 -5.10
C GLU A 520 11.72 3.10 -5.82
N GLY A 521 11.27 2.74 -7.00
CA GLY A 521 10.05 3.24 -7.62
C GLY A 521 9.99 4.66 -8.18
N LEU A 522 11.05 5.48 -8.05
CA LEU A 522 10.98 6.88 -8.47
C LEU A 522 11.50 7.09 -9.88
N ASP A 523 10.66 7.72 -10.69
CA ASP A 523 10.93 8.06 -12.07
C ASP A 523 11.25 9.54 -12.18
N MET A 524 12.54 9.86 -12.41
CA MET A 524 13.05 11.25 -12.49
C MET A 524 13.90 11.44 -13.74
N PRO A 525 13.27 11.64 -14.88
CA PRO A 525 14.00 11.84 -16.14
C PRO A 525 14.84 13.13 -16.17
N GLU A 526 14.60 14.05 -15.24
CA GLU A 526 15.34 15.30 -15.10
C GLU A 526 16.74 15.11 -14.48
N VAL A 527 16.99 13.96 -13.84
CA VAL A 527 18.29 13.63 -13.22
C VAL A 527 19.28 13.18 -14.29
N SER A 528 20.34 13.95 -14.49
CA SER A 528 21.42 13.65 -15.44
C SER A 528 22.73 13.24 -14.77
N LEU A 529 22.90 13.51 -13.46
CA LEU A 529 24.07 13.11 -12.71
C LEU A 529 23.70 12.42 -11.41
N VAL A 530 24.33 11.29 -11.15
CA VAL A 530 24.36 10.63 -9.85
C VAL A 530 25.80 10.60 -9.35
N ALA A 531 26.06 11.24 -8.23
CA ALA A 531 27.36 11.24 -7.57
C ALA A 531 27.33 10.31 -6.35
N ILE A 532 28.26 9.37 -6.29
CA ILE A 532 28.38 8.39 -5.20
C ILE A 532 29.67 8.70 -4.44
N LEU A 533 29.53 9.30 -3.25
CA LEU A 533 30.67 9.60 -2.38
C LEU A 533 31.09 8.35 -1.62
N ASP A 534 32.39 8.24 -1.33
CA ASP A 534 32.96 7.09 -0.61
C ASP A 534 32.49 5.75 -1.20
N ALA A 535 32.59 5.60 -2.50
CA ALA A 535 32.11 4.40 -3.21
C ALA A 535 32.95 3.15 -2.87
N ASP A 536 34.20 3.31 -2.40
CA ASP A 536 35.13 2.27 -1.98
C ASP A 536 34.89 1.76 -0.54
N LYS A 537 33.97 2.35 0.22
CA LYS A 537 33.64 1.88 1.57
C LYS A 537 32.65 0.73 1.50
N GLU A 538 33.15 -0.49 1.34
CA GLU A 538 32.30 -1.68 1.26
C GLU A 538 31.33 -1.80 2.43
N GLY A 539 30.10 -2.24 2.12
CA GLY A 539 29.02 -2.40 3.05
C GLY A 539 27.67 -2.47 2.35
N PHE A 540 26.60 -2.58 3.14
CA PHE A 540 25.24 -2.71 2.60
C PHE A 540 24.84 -1.60 1.61
N LEU A 541 25.28 -0.36 1.84
CA LEU A 541 24.98 0.81 0.99
C LEU A 541 25.87 0.91 -0.25
N ARG A 542 26.90 0.11 -0.34
CA ARG A 542 27.87 0.07 -1.44
C ARG A 542 28.05 -1.36 -1.99
N SER A 543 27.08 -2.24 -1.72
CA SER A 543 26.99 -3.55 -2.38
C SER A 543 26.72 -3.36 -3.88
N ASP A 544 27.08 -4.35 -4.69
CA ASP A 544 26.81 -4.37 -6.13
C ASP A 544 25.33 -4.07 -6.45
N THR A 545 24.39 -4.72 -5.74
CA THR A 545 22.96 -4.47 -5.85
C THR A 545 22.60 -3.00 -5.60
N SER A 546 23.11 -2.42 -4.49
CA SER A 546 22.86 -1.03 -4.14
C SER A 546 23.44 -0.05 -5.15
N LEU A 547 24.64 -0.33 -5.65
CA LEU A 547 25.29 0.47 -6.68
C LEU A 547 24.51 0.43 -8.00
N ILE A 548 24.13 -0.75 -8.50
CA ILE A 548 23.34 -0.90 -9.74
C ILE A 548 22.00 -0.16 -9.64
N GLN A 549 21.31 -0.25 -8.51
CA GLN A 549 20.05 0.48 -8.27
C GLN A 549 20.26 2.00 -8.30
N THR A 550 21.33 2.49 -7.70
CA THR A 550 21.68 3.90 -7.66
C THR A 550 22.07 4.42 -9.05
N ILE A 551 22.92 3.67 -9.77
CA ILE A 551 23.33 3.94 -11.15
C ILE A 551 22.11 4.06 -12.06
N GLY A 552 21.16 3.15 -11.92
CA GLY A 552 19.93 3.13 -12.71
C GLY A 552 19.05 4.40 -12.59
N ARG A 553 19.30 5.28 -11.61
CA ARG A 553 18.57 6.55 -11.47
C ARG A 553 18.96 7.57 -12.55
N ALA A 554 20.18 7.52 -13.08
CA ALA A 554 20.60 8.35 -14.20
C ALA A 554 20.20 7.77 -15.58
N ALA A 555 19.74 6.53 -15.64
CA ALA A 555 19.45 5.81 -16.88
C ALA A 555 18.20 6.27 -17.64
N ARG A 556 17.47 7.29 -17.14
CA ARG A 556 16.28 7.87 -17.77
C ARG A 556 16.54 9.18 -18.50
N ASN A 557 17.78 9.66 -18.42
CA ASN A 557 18.24 10.85 -19.11
C ASN A 557 19.24 10.45 -20.21
N ALA A 558 19.09 11.01 -21.41
CA ALA A 558 20.00 10.73 -22.52
C ALA A 558 21.45 11.17 -22.24
N GLU A 559 21.64 12.20 -21.38
CA GLU A 559 22.95 12.66 -20.89
C GLU A 559 23.27 12.08 -19.49
N GLY A 560 22.69 10.92 -19.14
CA GLY A 560 22.87 10.31 -17.84
C GLY A 560 24.33 9.88 -17.59
N GLN A 561 24.89 10.31 -16.45
CA GLN A 561 26.25 10.00 -16.02
C GLN A 561 26.27 9.65 -14.53
N VAL A 562 27.20 8.79 -14.16
CA VAL A 562 27.48 8.43 -12.76
C VAL A 562 28.94 8.72 -12.46
N ILE A 563 29.19 9.40 -11.36
CA ILE A 563 30.54 9.62 -10.84
C ILE A 563 30.65 8.89 -9.51
N MET A 564 31.62 7.97 -9.42
CA MET A 564 31.97 7.28 -8.19
C MET A 564 33.28 7.86 -7.66
N TYR A 565 33.24 8.50 -6.47
CA TYR A 565 34.45 8.97 -5.81
C TYR A 565 35.02 7.84 -4.96
N ALA A 566 36.20 7.37 -5.36
CA ALA A 566 36.89 6.23 -4.76
C ALA A 566 38.38 6.27 -5.07
N ASP A 567 39.21 5.88 -4.11
CA ASP A 567 40.66 5.68 -4.34
C ASP A 567 41.00 4.24 -4.76
N VAL A 568 40.11 3.29 -4.43
CA VAL A 568 40.28 1.87 -4.74
C VAL A 568 38.97 1.32 -5.35
N ILE A 569 39.09 0.54 -6.41
CA ILE A 569 37.95 -0.17 -6.97
C ILE A 569 37.73 -1.45 -6.17
N THR A 570 36.59 -1.57 -5.48
CA THR A 570 36.21 -2.77 -4.72
C THR A 570 35.57 -3.82 -5.63
N ASP A 571 35.46 -5.06 -5.14
CA ASP A 571 34.80 -6.13 -5.89
C ASP A 571 33.34 -5.82 -6.21
N SER A 572 32.63 -5.14 -5.29
CA SER A 572 31.24 -4.71 -5.51
C SER A 572 31.12 -3.61 -6.57
N MET A 573 32.05 -2.65 -6.57
CA MET A 573 32.15 -1.65 -7.63
C MET A 573 32.43 -2.29 -8.98
N GLN A 574 33.43 -3.20 -9.06
CA GLN A 574 33.79 -3.86 -10.30
C GLN A 574 32.59 -4.62 -10.89
N ARG A 575 31.87 -5.42 -10.10
CA ARG A 575 30.67 -6.11 -10.57
C ARG A 575 29.59 -5.16 -11.08
N ALA A 576 29.37 -4.04 -10.40
CA ALA A 576 28.38 -3.05 -10.82
C ALA A 576 28.78 -2.35 -12.13
N ILE A 577 30.06 -2.03 -12.30
CA ILE A 577 30.61 -1.42 -13.49
C ILE A 577 30.51 -2.39 -14.67
N ASP A 578 30.96 -3.63 -14.50
CA ASP A 578 30.96 -4.66 -15.55
C ASP A 578 29.53 -4.94 -16.04
N GLU A 579 28.55 -5.09 -15.11
CA GLU A 579 27.16 -5.32 -15.48
C GLU A 579 26.53 -4.11 -16.20
N THR A 580 26.82 -2.90 -15.74
CA THR A 580 26.35 -1.68 -16.41
C THR A 580 26.93 -1.54 -17.80
N ALA A 581 28.23 -1.81 -17.96
CA ALA A 581 28.90 -1.79 -19.24
C ALA A 581 28.37 -2.87 -20.22
N ARG A 582 28.14 -4.09 -19.72
CA ARG A 582 27.50 -5.17 -20.49
C ARG A 582 26.12 -4.75 -21.01
N ARG A 583 25.28 -4.22 -20.15
CA ARG A 583 23.93 -3.75 -20.52
C ARG A 583 24.02 -2.64 -21.56
N ARG A 584 24.89 -1.67 -21.35
CA ARG A 584 25.09 -0.56 -22.28
C ARG A 584 25.50 -1.05 -23.67
N GLN A 585 26.44 -2.01 -23.77
CA GLN A 585 26.88 -2.59 -25.05
C GLN A 585 25.70 -3.24 -25.80
N VAL A 586 24.86 -4.01 -25.10
CA VAL A 586 23.66 -4.63 -25.70
C VAL A 586 22.69 -3.57 -26.22
N GLN A 587 22.48 -2.51 -25.44
CA GLN A 587 21.59 -1.39 -25.80
C GLN A 587 22.12 -0.60 -27.00
N GLU A 588 23.43 -0.33 -27.05
CA GLU A 588 24.08 0.36 -28.18
C GLU A 588 23.99 -0.47 -29.47
N ALA A 589 24.27 -1.78 -29.40
CA ALA A 589 24.14 -2.69 -30.54
C ALA A 589 22.71 -2.70 -31.09
N TYR A 590 21.70 -2.82 -30.21
CA TYR A 590 20.29 -2.78 -30.59
C TYR A 590 19.93 -1.45 -31.23
N ASN A 591 20.34 -0.32 -30.65
CA ASN A 591 20.05 1.00 -31.21
C ASN A 591 20.68 1.20 -32.60
N GLN A 592 21.89 0.69 -32.82
CA GLN A 592 22.57 0.72 -34.12
C GLN A 592 21.84 -0.10 -35.17
N GLU A 593 21.42 -1.33 -34.80
CA GLU A 593 20.70 -2.23 -35.70
C GLU A 593 19.35 -1.65 -36.13
N HIS A 594 18.63 -1.01 -35.19
CA HIS A 594 17.30 -0.45 -35.42
C HIS A 594 17.27 1.06 -35.77
N ASN A 595 18.45 1.69 -35.92
CA ASN A 595 18.60 3.13 -36.17
C ASN A 595 17.84 4.02 -35.16
N ILE A 596 17.89 3.65 -33.87
CA ILE A 596 17.24 4.38 -32.80
C ILE A 596 18.20 5.41 -32.20
N VAL A 597 17.74 6.67 -32.11
CA VAL A 597 18.46 7.74 -31.41
C VAL A 597 17.89 7.89 -29.99
N PRO A 598 18.70 7.73 -28.94
CA PRO A 598 18.26 7.86 -27.57
C PRO A 598 17.58 9.21 -27.29
N LYS A 599 16.40 9.20 -26.67
CA LYS A 599 15.66 10.41 -26.29
C LYS A 599 15.20 10.31 -24.85
N THR A 600 15.42 11.38 -24.06
CA THR A 600 14.89 11.49 -22.71
C THR A 600 13.37 11.44 -22.74
N ILE A 601 12.78 10.59 -21.92
CA ILE A 601 11.33 10.44 -21.80
C ILE A 601 10.80 11.59 -20.95
N VAL A 602 9.88 12.40 -21.49
CA VAL A 602 9.17 13.42 -20.73
C VAL A 602 7.90 12.82 -20.17
N LYS A 603 7.79 12.74 -18.84
CA LYS A 603 6.57 12.30 -18.16
C LYS A 603 5.93 13.46 -17.39
N PRO A 604 4.60 13.60 -17.46
CA PRO A 604 3.90 14.59 -16.64
C PRO A 604 4.18 14.33 -15.14
N ILE A 605 4.36 15.42 -14.39
CA ILE A 605 4.54 15.34 -12.93
C ILE A 605 3.16 15.15 -12.31
N LYS A 606 2.79 13.91 -12.02
CA LYS A 606 1.55 13.59 -11.30
C LYS A 606 1.75 13.79 -9.80
N ASP A 607 0.72 14.26 -9.10
CA ASP A 607 0.73 14.28 -7.65
C ASP A 607 0.67 12.84 -7.12
N LEU A 608 1.57 12.49 -6.21
CA LEU A 608 1.47 11.21 -5.47
C LEU A 608 0.23 11.20 -4.57
N ILE A 609 -0.25 12.39 -4.18
CA ILE A 609 -1.51 12.58 -3.46
C ILE A 609 -2.69 12.28 -4.40
N ASP A 610 -2.60 12.68 -5.69
CA ASP A 610 -3.57 12.28 -6.72
C ASP A 610 -3.56 10.77 -6.99
N LEU A 611 -2.47 10.06 -6.73
CA LEU A 611 -2.39 8.60 -6.87
C LEU A 611 -3.14 7.84 -5.76
N THR A 612 -3.20 8.40 -4.56
CA THR A 612 -4.10 7.93 -3.51
C THR A 612 -5.55 8.32 -3.81
N LEU A 613 -5.78 9.49 -4.38
CA LEU A 613 -7.11 9.96 -4.81
C LEU A 613 -7.60 9.28 -6.11
N VAL A 614 -6.72 8.90 -7.03
CA VAL A 614 -7.09 8.13 -8.25
C VAL A 614 -7.50 6.68 -7.92
N ALA A 615 -7.10 6.14 -6.78
CA ALA A 615 -7.76 4.95 -6.24
C ALA A 615 -9.23 5.20 -5.89
N GLU A 616 -9.64 6.47 -5.72
CA GLU A 616 -11.01 6.93 -5.42
C GLU A 616 -11.81 7.36 -6.66
N GLU A 617 -11.16 7.82 -7.74
CA GLU A 617 -11.85 8.31 -8.95
C GLU A 617 -12.27 7.17 -9.92
N SER A 618 -13.08 6.24 -9.44
CA SER A 618 -14.11 5.58 -10.29
C SER A 618 -15.50 6.21 -10.08
N GLY A 619 -15.54 7.52 -9.86
CA GLY A 619 -16.77 8.28 -9.71
C GLY A 619 -16.45 9.76 -9.63
N GLU A 620 -16.58 10.44 -10.77
CA GLU A 620 -16.57 11.90 -10.83
C GLU A 620 -17.51 12.48 -9.77
N TYR A 621 -16.95 13.16 -8.78
CA TYR A 621 -17.56 14.38 -8.23
C TYR A 621 -16.47 15.19 -7.50
N LYS A 622 -15.83 16.09 -8.23
CA LYS A 622 -15.20 17.26 -7.63
C LYS A 622 -16.33 18.13 -7.06
N VAL A 623 -16.60 18.02 -5.79
CA VAL A 623 -17.33 19.07 -5.09
C VAL A 623 -16.37 20.26 -4.99
N ASP A 624 -16.67 21.28 -5.77
CA ASP A 624 -15.93 22.53 -5.94
C ASP A 624 -16.04 23.42 -4.66
N ILE A 625 -15.74 22.81 -3.48
CA ILE A 625 -15.66 23.51 -2.19
C ILE A 625 -14.36 24.29 -2.09
N ASP A 626 -13.30 23.77 -2.70
CA ASP A 626 -11.97 24.41 -2.70
C ASP A 626 -11.89 25.67 -3.57
N ALA A 627 -12.65 25.73 -4.66
CA ALA A 627 -12.67 26.92 -5.52
C ALA A 627 -13.36 28.12 -4.85
N LYS A 628 -14.41 27.89 -4.04
CA LYS A 628 -15.09 28.96 -3.29
C LYS A 628 -14.26 29.43 -2.09
N ALA A 629 -13.61 28.51 -1.37
CA ALA A 629 -12.70 28.86 -0.28
C ALA A 629 -11.43 29.54 -0.77
N LYS A 630 -10.80 29.04 -1.86
CA LYS A 630 -9.64 29.70 -2.52
C LYS A 630 -10.00 31.04 -3.16
N ALA A 631 -11.19 31.20 -3.73
CA ALA A 631 -11.68 32.47 -4.25
C ALA A 631 -11.97 33.48 -3.13
N ALA A 632 -12.44 33.02 -1.97
CA ALA A 632 -12.66 33.85 -0.79
C ALA A 632 -11.33 34.26 -0.13
N ALA A 633 -10.38 33.34 0.02
CA ALA A 633 -9.02 33.65 0.52
C ALA A 633 -8.25 34.60 -0.41
N LYS A 634 -8.43 34.45 -1.75
CA LYS A 634 -7.83 35.36 -2.75
C LYS A 634 -8.47 36.75 -2.75
N LYS A 635 -9.74 36.85 -2.27
CA LYS A 635 -10.39 38.18 -2.07
C LYS A 635 -9.90 38.88 -0.80
N LEU A 636 -9.51 38.14 0.25
CA LEU A 636 -8.93 38.68 1.49
C LEU A 636 -7.52 39.30 1.28
N GLN A 637 -6.78 38.82 0.28
CA GLN A 637 -5.44 39.35 -0.05
C GLN A 637 -5.44 40.62 -0.94
N ARG A 638 -6.61 41.18 -1.28
CA ARG A 638 -6.72 42.45 -2.04
C ARG A 638 -7.22 43.57 -1.12
N PRO A 639 -6.45 44.69 -0.97
CA PRO A 639 -6.73 45.74 0.02
C PRO A 639 -8.00 46.56 -0.21
N ASP A 640 -8.68 46.42 -1.35
CA ASP A 640 -9.65 47.44 -1.82
C ASP A 640 -11.13 47.03 -1.89
N LYS A 641 -11.56 45.90 -1.33
CA LYS A 641 -12.99 45.51 -1.29
C LYS A 641 -13.45 45.07 0.08
N LYS A 642 -14.27 45.91 0.75
CA LYS A 642 -14.99 45.54 1.97
C LYS A 642 -15.98 44.41 1.67
N LEU A 643 -15.83 43.30 2.43
CA LEU A 643 -16.79 42.17 2.41
C LEU A 643 -18.18 42.62 2.88
N THR A 644 -19.23 42.17 2.23
CA THR A 644 -20.59 42.37 2.76
C THR A 644 -20.81 41.53 4.00
N LYS A 645 -21.65 41.97 4.95
CA LYS A 645 -21.91 41.27 6.20
C LYS A 645 -22.33 39.81 6.00
N LYS A 646 -23.12 39.54 4.94
CA LYS A 646 -23.59 38.20 4.59
C LYS A 646 -22.49 37.28 4.02
N GLU A 647 -21.56 37.84 3.28
CA GLU A 647 -20.38 37.08 2.78
C GLU A 647 -19.38 36.77 3.92
N GLY A 648 -19.20 37.70 4.84
CA GLY A 648 -18.38 37.53 6.03
C GLY A 648 -18.92 36.47 6.99
N GLU A 649 -20.24 36.45 7.25
CA GLU A 649 -20.90 35.44 8.08
C GLU A 649 -20.81 34.03 7.46
N ALA A 650 -20.96 33.91 6.13
CA ALA A 650 -20.82 32.65 5.42
C ALA A 650 -19.36 32.13 5.47
N LEU A 651 -18.38 33.02 5.31
CA LEU A 651 -16.96 32.66 5.41
C LEU A 651 -16.57 32.26 6.83
N LEU A 652 -17.09 32.96 7.84
CA LEU A 652 -16.85 32.64 9.25
C LEU A 652 -17.39 31.25 9.63
N LYS A 653 -18.55 30.89 9.11
CA LYS A 653 -19.14 29.56 9.31
C LYS A 653 -18.32 28.46 8.62
N ALA A 654 -17.81 28.73 7.43
CA ALA A 654 -16.96 27.79 6.70
C ALA A 654 -15.60 27.57 7.41
N LEU A 655 -14.92 28.64 7.80
CA LEU A 655 -13.64 28.58 8.53
C LEU A 655 -13.80 27.90 9.91
N THR A 656 -14.90 28.16 10.62
CA THR A 656 -15.18 27.50 11.92
C THR A 656 -15.37 26.00 11.74
N LYS A 657 -16.08 25.57 10.68
CA LYS A 657 -16.26 24.17 10.37
C LYS A 657 -14.93 23.50 10.01
N GLU A 658 -14.12 24.16 9.21
CA GLU A 658 -12.79 23.64 8.82
C GLU A 658 -11.82 23.58 10.01
N MET A 659 -11.84 24.56 10.90
CA MET A 659 -11.08 24.55 12.15
C MET A 659 -11.47 23.36 13.06
N GLN A 660 -12.79 23.10 13.17
CA GLN A 660 -13.28 21.94 13.93
C GLN A 660 -12.87 20.61 13.30
N MET A 661 -12.87 20.53 11.97
CA MET A 661 -12.39 19.33 11.24
C MET A 661 -10.88 19.14 11.44
N ALA A 662 -10.08 20.19 11.30
CA ALA A 662 -8.65 20.15 11.55
C ALA A 662 -8.33 19.77 13.02
N SER A 663 -9.09 20.29 13.97
CA SER A 663 -8.95 19.94 15.39
C SER A 663 -9.30 18.46 15.66
N ARG A 664 -10.33 17.91 15.01
CA ARG A 664 -10.69 16.48 15.10
C ARG A 664 -9.65 15.58 14.41
N ALA A 665 -9.03 16.08 13.33
CA ALA A 665 -7.95 15.41 12.63
C ALA A 665 -6.59 15.53 13.35
N LEU A 666 -6.55 16.16 14.55
CA LEU A 666 -5.32 16.43 15.33
C LEU A 666 -4.29 17.31 14.61
N GLU A 667 -4.69 18.03 13.55
CA GLU A 667 -3.87 19.02 12.83
C GLU A 667 -3.85 20.34 13.63
N PHE A 668 -3.23 20.35 14.80
CA PHE A 668 -3.31 21.46 15.74
C PHE A 668 -2.71 22.77 15.20
N GLU A 669 -1.67 22.72 14.39
CA GLU A 669 -1.09 23.92 13.74
C GLU A 669 -2.08 24.52 12.73
N ARG A 670 -2.73 23.70 11.92
CA ARG A 670 -3.76 24.12 10.97
C ARG A 670 -5.01 24.64 11.68
N ALA A 671 -5.44 23.97 12.75
CA ALA A 671 -6.53 24.44 13.58
C ALA A 671 -6.23 25.80 14.23
N ALA A 672 -4.99 26.03 14.68
CA ALA A 672 -4.53 27.31 15.22
C ALA A 672 -4.51 28.41 14.15
N GLN A 673 -3.98 28.15 12.95
CA GLN A 673 -4.01 29.09 11.83
C GLN A 673 -5.43 29.47 11.43
N LEU A 674 -6.32 28.51 11.32
CA LEU A 674 -7.75 28.76 11.02
C LEU A 674 -8.45 29.57 12.12
N ARG A 675 -8.12 29.30 13.39
CA ARG A 675 -8.61 30.09 14.54
C ARG A 675 -8.16 31.54 14.45
N ASP A 676 -6.91 31.78 14.14
CA ASP A 676 -6.34 33.14 14.02
C ASP A 676 -6.98 33.89 12.86
N MET A 677 -7.22 33.23 11.71
CA MET A 677 -7.98 33.78 10.59
C MET A 677 -9.44 34.10 10.96
N ILE A 678 -10.08 33.29 11.79
CA ILE A 678 -11.44 33.54 12.33
C ILE A 678 -11.45 34.81 13.19
N PHE A 679 -10.45 34.97 14.06
CA PHE A 679 -10.32 36.16 14.90
C PHE A 679 -10.10 37.43 14.08
N GLU A 680 -9.22 37.41 13.08
CA GLU A 680 -8.99 38.55 12.18
C GLU A 680 -10.28 38.93 11.41
N LEU A 681 -11.03 37.92 10.96
CA LEU A 681 -12.28 38.14 10.25
C LEU A 681 -13.37 38.73 11.17
N GLN A 682 -13.46 38.25 12.42
CA GLN A 682 -14.38 38.76 13.43
C GLN A 682 -14.08 40.20 13.80
N ASP A 683 -12.80 40.55 13.96
CA ASP A 683 -12.33 41.93 14.24
C ASP A 683 -12.67 42.84 13.08
N THR A 684 -12.42 42.39 11.84
CA THR A 684 -12.75 43.15 10.63
C THR A 684 -14.25 43.39 10.45
N MET A 685 -15.08 42.47 10.96
CA MET A 685 -16.54 42.58 10.92
C MET A 685 -17.14 43.29 12.13
N GLY A 686 -16.35 43.66 13.13
CA GLY A 686 -16.79 44.30 14.38
C GLY A 686 -17.68 43.43 15.26
N ILE A 687 -17.50 42.09 15.17
CA ILE A 687 -18.22 41.09 16.00
C ILE A 687 -17.42 40.88 17.27
N LYS A 688 -17.86 41.46 18.39
CA LYS A 688 -17.23 41.22 19.71
C LYS A 688 -17.50 39.80 20.18
N ASN A 689 -16.44 39.07 20.51
CA ASN A 689 -16.56 37.79 21.21
C ASN A 689 -17.26 38.00 22.57
N LYS A 690 -18.31 37.22 22.79
CA LYS A 690 -18.88 37.00 24.13
C LYS A 690 -18.20 35.80 24.78
#